data_1627b024403ae90e9749e03a05a5f204
#
_entry.id   1627b024403ae90e9749e03a05a5f204
#
_cell.length_a   1.000
_cell.length_b   1.000
_cell.length_c   1.000
_cell.angle_alpha   90.00
_cell.angle_beta   90.00
_cell.angle_gamma   90.00
#
_symmetry.space_group_name_H-M   'P 1'
#
loop_
_entity.id
_entity.type
_entity.pdbx_description
1 polymer ?
#
loop_
_entity_poly.entity_id
_entity_poly.type
_entity_poly.pdbx_seq_one_letter_code
_entity_poly.pdbx_strand_id
1 'polypeptide(L)'
;MLWNSRNIALYAAVLCSTIPNSVALAQGVIEGGFLGDYTEGTDGGATAFQRRDTRIDFTWQEQGPGGAISPAFRTAGWSGFSGLWYGTVIPSTSETYTFTLSATDSAALYIRKTGTKAWTELIDDPTTGSKTDRKAMALVAGQPYDLSIHYTQHAKTGALQLGWSSPTVPQQVIDAATPLGINGSTPVINDQGTMFADAAKEARHFAGYSDTGVSIALDADGWPLSDATLPLWNVGLEMTGTYGVSFVGQAKLTDWNGLGSFWVDGKSYGTVLPVGVGYDAATNTTEAKWVVSATGTTAANIGFATTRRTAASAVGSGITNLKIMRPLAPGSTSTYATEVLFNARYTSLLSHFTGIRFMDYLAIPGNKLQTWSERARPGDATQDQLVSSWGWEGKGGALEYLVALANETGKDVWINVPLYADDDYVTRLARLLAYGSDGTNPYTSRQADPTYPALNGNLKIYVEYSNELWNPLYPQQAENEALAVAEVEAGGSPLNYDGETSHTIWAQRRVVDRTRRISDLFRAVWGDSGMMSRVRPVFEWQYANANNTAAVGLTYLENYYGNADGKPHVSTARSANYYLWGGGAGWYVTSNAPTASSVAAILAAGQTNPSTEGDTIWAEAFGLHEMGYEGGFEVGGDTPSALQLLANRAAAAEDAETNAIDRFFQLGGGYPFVFNAAGNTAYGIASPTINEQSTPKMAAILKAISATRPVQDFAFPIPATVPLSFDMGVHPSGKTTGTLTHIGDYLAWTVSVATPGTFTVTTNAATPSNLTIIIDGKPVAKGSWTGALTAGLHGIRVRNLSAAGTALSQLIVTQ
;
A
#
# COMPACT_ATOMS: atom_id res chain seq x y z
N MET A 1 -11.65 34.36 27.88
CA MET A 1 -10.70 35.41 27.47
C MET A 1 -10.23 35.08 26.09
N LEU A 2 -10.41 36.01 25.20
CA LEU A 2 -10.18 35.93 23.76
C LEU A 2 -8.71 35.56 23.44
N TRP A 3 -8.48 34.48 22.71
CA TRP A 3 -7.20 34.21 22.09
C TRP A 3 -7.28 34.61 20.61
N ASN A 4 -6.38 35.49 20.27
CA ASN A 4 -6.33 36.27 19.05
C ASN A 4 -5.87 35.43 17.83
N SER A 5 -6.68 35.42 16.80
CA SER A 5 -6.46 34.92 15.45
C SER A 5 -5.45 35.80 14.67
N ARG A 6 -4.17 35.75 14.96
CA ARG A 6 -3.17 36.58 14.23
C ARG A 6 -1.79 35.92 13.98
N ASN A 7 -1.66 34.62 13.97
CA ASN A 7 -0.37 33.98 13.67
C ASN A 7 -0.40 32.85 12.59
N ILE A 8 -1.43 32.81 11.76
CA ILE A 8 -1.48 31.83 10.62
C ILE A 8 -1.18 32.49 9.26
N ALA A 9 -0.79 33.75 9.23
CA ALA A 9 -0.58 34.47 7.98
C ALA A 9 0.91 34.76 7.63
N LEU A 10 1.90 34.10 8.24
CA LEU A 10 3.31 34.44 8.01
C LEU A 10 4.20 33.30 7.45
N TYR A 11 3.64 32.14 7.12
CA TYR A 11 4.42 31.08 6.48
C TYR A 11 4.03 30.76 5.02
N ALA A 12 3.04 31.47 4.48
CA ALA A 12 2.64 31.33 3.05
C ALA A 12 3.17 32.42 2.11
N ALA A 13 4.04 33.31 2.58
CA ALA A 13 4.45 34.51 1.80
C ALA A 13 5.94 34.61 1.51
N VAL A 14 6.76 33.58 1.67
CA VAL A 14 8.22 33.66 1.40
C VAL A 14 8.68 32.74 0.25
N LEU A 15 7.79 32.06 -0.45
CA LEU A 15 8.16 31.24 -1.62
C LEU A 15 7.56 31.75 -2.95
N CYS A 16 7.25 33.05 -3.04
CA CYS A 16 6.83 33.62 -4.31
C CYS A 16 7.46 35.02 -4.55
N SER A 17 8.80 35.09 -4.58
CA SER A 17 9.46 36.22 -5.23
C SER A 17 10.90 35.88 -5.61
N THR A 18 11.18 36.10 -6.87
CA THR A 18 12.44 36.08 -7.61
C THR A 18 12.85 34.74 -8.24
N ILE A 19 12.08 34.34 -9.26
CA ILE A 19 12.71 33.72 -10.42
C ILE A 19 13.30 34.91 -11.23
N PRO A 20 14.61 34.98 -11.39
CA PRO A 20 15.17 35.95 -12.34
C PRO A 20 14.72 35.53 -13.74
N ASN A 21 14.10 36.45 -14.44
CA ASN A 21 13.80 36.32 -15.86
C ASN A 21 15.04 35.95 -16.66
N SER A 22 14.90 34.93 -17.53
CA SER A 22 15.75 34.63 -18.66
C SER A 22 17.24 34.38 -18.39
N VAL A 23 17.55 33.21 -17.84
CA VAL A 23 18.65 32.43 -18.42
C VAL A 23 18.00 31.51 -19.45
N ALA A 24 18.35 31.65 -20.71
CA ALA A 24 17.98 30.71 -21.75
C ALA A 24 18.47 29.32 -21.29
N LEU A 25 17.55 28.46 -20.88
CA LEU A 25 17.81 27.06 -20.65
C LEU A 25 18.07 26.43 -22.01
N ALA A 26 19.23 26.68 -22.57
CA ALA A 26 19.71 26.01 -23.76
C ALA A 26 20.03 24.58 -23.30
N GLN A 27 19.15 23.62 -23.62
CA GLN A 27 19.50 22.23 -23.67
C GLN A 27 19.79 21.58 -22.31
N GLY A 28 18.78 21.15 -21.59
CA GLY A 28 19.01 20.46 -20.34
C GLY A 28 17.88 19.54 -19.90
N VAL A 29 18.18 18.72 -18.91
CA VAL A 29 17.22 17.94 -18.16
C VAL A 29 16.65 18.82 -17.06
N ILE A 30 15.32 18.87 -16.93
CA ILE A 30 14.68 19.63 -15.86
C ILE A 30 14.95 18.95 -14.51
N GLU A 31 15.00 19.77 -13.46
CA GLU A 31 15.09 19.32 -12.08
C GLU A 31 16.32 18.47 -11.71
N GLY A 32 17.47 18.80 -12.28
CA GLY A 32 18.75 18.30 -11.77
C GLY A 32 19.12 16.89 -12.22
N GLY A 33 18.66 16.44 -13.38
CA GLY A 33 19.14 15.21 -13.99
C GLY A 33 18.11 14.09 -14.12
N PHE A 34 18.61 12.92 -14.44
CA PHE A 34 17.84 11.70 -14.58
C PHE A 34 17.73 11.00 -13.23
N LEU A 35 16.53 10.57 -12.87
CA LEU A 35 16.34 9.64 -11.78
C LEU A 35 16.64 8.24 -12.30
N GLY A 36 17.67 7.60 -11.77
CA GLY A 36 18.10 6.25 -12.15
C GLY A 36 17.75 5.21 -11.11
N ASP A 37 17.03 4.18 -11.54
CA ASP A 37 16.81 2.94 -10.79
C ASP A 37 17.84 1.91 -11.22
N TYR A 38 18.59 1.33 -10.27
CA TYR A 38 19.61 0.35 -10.51
C TYR A 38 19.28 -0.97 -9.82
N THR A 39 19.20 -2.05 -10.57
CA THR A 39 18.87 -3.37 -10.06
C THR A 39 20.05 -4.32 -10.29
N GLU A 40 20.50 -5.04 -9.26
CA GLU A 40 21.55 -6.04 -9.39
C GLU A 40 21.05 -7.24 -10.20
N GLY A 41 21.90 -7.72 -11.10
CA GLY A 41 21.61 -8.85 -12.00
C GLY A 41 20.76 -8.46 -13.21
N THR A 42 20.82 -9.34 -14.21
CA THR A 42 20.01 -9.23 -15.44
C THR A 42 18.67 -9.93 -15.30
N ASP A 43 18.52 -10.75 -14.27
CA ASP A 43 17.42 -11.69 -14.05
C ASP A 43 16.59 -11.36 -12.77
N GLY A 44 16.65 -10.12 -12.29
CA GLY A 44 15.87 -9.70 -11.13
C GLY A 44 16.57 -9.87 -9.79
N GLY A 45 17.83 -9.51 -9.72
CA GLY A 45 18.55 -9.43 -8.46
C GLY A 45 17.83 -8.56 -7.44
N ALA A 46 17.90 -8.95 -6.17
CA ALA A 46 17.05 -8.44 -5.11
C ALA A 46 17.37 -7.01 -4.65
N THR A 47 18.41 -6.36 -5.13
CA THR A 47 18.83 -5.07 -4.61
C THR A 47 18.75 -4.00 -5.68
N ALA A 48 17.79 -3.10 -5.52
CA ALA A 48 17.75 -1.87 -6.28
C ALA A 48 18.19 -0.72 -5.38
N PHE A 49 18.94 0.21 -5.94
CA PHE A 49 19.12 1.52 -5.36
C PHE A 49 18.75 2.58 -6.40
N GLN A 50 18.36 3.75 -5.94
CA GLN A 50 18.07 4.89 -6.79
C GLN A 50 19.17 5.94 -6.67
N ARG A 51 19.44 6.61 -7.78
CA ARG A 51 20.42 7.68 -7.85
C ARG A 51 19.96 8.73 -8.85
N ARG A 52 20.23 9.99 -8.53
CA ARG A 52 20.06 11.06 -9.51
C ARG A 52 21.37 11.26 -10.27
N ASP A 53 21.33 11.05 -11.56
CA ASP A 53 22.46 11.22 -12.49
C ASP A 53 22.28 12.52 -13.26
N THR A 54 23.29 13.40 -13.24
CA THR A 54 23.22 14.68 -13.97
C THR A 54 23.20 14.49 -15.49
N ARG A 55 23.70 13.36 -15.95
CA ARG A 55 23.72 12.93 -17.35
C ARG A 55 23.82 11.42 -17.43
N ILE A 56 23.46 10.87 -18.56
CA ILE A 56 23.73 9.47 -18.89
C ILE A 56 24.98 9.42 -19.76
N ASP A 57 26.12 9.20 -19.12
CA ASP A 57 27.46 9.10 -19.73
C ASP A 57 28.33 8.25 -18.80
N PHE A 58 28.19 6.95 -18.91
CA PHE A 58 28.76 6.00 -17.96
C PHE A 58 29.74 5.06 -18.63
N THR A 59 30.77 4.73 -17.89
CA THR A 59 31.66 3.60 -18.18
C THR A 59 31.86 2.83 -16.86
N TRP A 60 31.42 1.60 -16.81
CA TRP A 60 31.48 0.76 -15.62
C TRP A 60 32.56 -0.34 -15.79
N GLN A 61 33.31 -0.55 -14.72
CA GLN A 61 34.24 -1.66 -14.59
C GLN A 61 33.53 -2.89 -13.95
N GLU A 62 34.26 -3.91 -13.56
CA GLU A 62 33.77 -5.16 -13.00
C GLU A 62 32.84 -4.99 -11.77
N GLN A 63 32.82 -3.86 -11.13
CA GLN A 63 31.98 -3.58 -9.96
C GLN A 63 30.63 -2.93 -10.31
N GLY A 64 30.37 -2.65 -11.58
CA GLY A 64 29.15 -1.95 -12.00
C GLY A 64 28.97 -0.57 -11.35
N PRO A 65 27.79 0.04 -11.45
CA PRO A 65 27.50 1.35 -10.88
C PRO A 65 27.50 1.36 -9.34
N GLY A 66 27.21 0.21 -8.74
CA GLY A 66 27.10 0.06 -7.28
C GLY A 66 28.41 -0.20 -6.55
N GLY A 67 29.52 -0.45 -7.25
CA GLY A 67 30.77 -0.92 -6.64
C GLY A 67 31.31 -0.03 -5.53
N ALA A 68 31.12 1.30 -5.63
CA ALA A 68 31.46 2.26 -4.59
C ALA A 68 30.25 2.61 -3.68
N ILE A 69 29.06 2.23 -4.07
CA ILE A 69 27.78 2.75 -3.57
C ILE A 69 26.99 1.67 -2.84
N SER A 70 26.94 0.46 -3.40
CA SER A 70 26.25 -0.68 -2.79
C SER A 70 27.18 -1.89 -2.71
N PRO A 71 27.39 -2.44 -1.51
CA PRO A 71 28.17 -3.69 -1.33
C PRO A 71 27.55 -4.89 -2.07
N ALA A 72 26.28 -4.88 -2.36
CA ALA A 72 25.59 -5.92 -3.10
C ALA A 72 26.19 -6.12 -4.52
N PHE A 73 26.60 -5.02 -5.17
CA PHE A 73 27.30 -5.09 -6.45
C PHE A 73 28.75 -5.58 -6.37
N ARG A 74 29.26 -5.89 -5.18
CA ARG A 74 30.61 -6.39 -4.94
C ARG A 74 30.67 -7.87 -4.65
N THR A 75 29.53 -8.55 -4.52
CA THR A 75 29.52 -9.97 -4.16
C THR A 75 30.12 -10.83 -5.25
N ALA A 76 30.84 -11.88 -4.84
CA ALA A 76 31.41 -12.86 -5.76
C ALA A 76 30.28 -13.53 -6.56
N GLY A 77 30.41 -13.50 -7.89
CA GLY A 77 29.37 -14.03 -8.77
C GLY A 77 28.51 -12.94 -9.45
N TRP A 78 28.98 -11.70 -9.47
CA TRP A 78 28.35 -10.62 -10.19
C TRP A 78 27.91 -11.01 -11.60
N SER A 79 26.61 -10.94 -11.88
CA SER A 79 25.98 -11.41 -13.12
C SER A 79 25.52 -10.27 -14.04
N GLY A 80 25.86 -9.01 -13.71
CA GLY A 80 25.41 -7.83 -14.44
C GLY A 80 24.43 -6.99 -13.62
N PHE A 81 23.83 -5.99 -14.26
CA PHE A 81 22.79 -5.17 -13.64
C PHE A 81 21.81 -4.64 -14.69
N SER A 82 20.66 -4.16 -14.22
CA SER A 82 19.70 -3.42 -15.02
C SER A 82 19.55 -2.00 -14.48
N GLY A 83 19.43 -1.03 -15.38
CA GLY A 83 19.23 0.37 -15.07
C GLY A 83 18.05 0.95 -15.85
N LEU A 84 17.30 1.82 -15.18
CA LEU A 84 16.17 2.54 -15.75
C LEU A 84 16.26 3.99 -15.32
N TRP A 85 16.31 4.91 -16.28
CA TRP A 85 16.41 6.34 -15.98
C TRP A 85 15.21 7.09 -16.51
N TYR A 86 14.71 8.03 -15.73
CA TYR A 86 13.68 8.98 -16.10
C TYR A 86 14.22 10.40 -16.02
N GLY A 87 13.88 11.19 -17.00
CA GLY A 87 14.22 12.63 -17.02
C GLY A 87 13.33 13.39 -17.98
N THR A 88 13.36 14.72 -17.88
CA THR A 88 12.60 15.57 -18.78
C THR A 88 13.57 16.50 -19.49
N VAL A 89 13.44 16.62 -20.81
CA VAL A 89 14.26 17.54 -21.62
C VAL A 89 13.39 18.64 -22.21
N ILE A 90 13.97 19.85 -22.32
CA ILE A 90 13.33 20.96 -22.99
C ILE A 90 14.22 21.42 -24.16
N PRO A 91 13.80 21.23 -25.42
CA PRO A 91 14.56 21.72 -26.56
C PRO A 91 14.56 23.25 -26.61
N SER A 92 15.70 23.85 -26.96
CA SER A 92 15.81 25.29 -27.10
C SER A 92 15.31 25.80 -28.45
N THR A 93 15.25 24.91 -29.46
CA THR A 93 14.84 25.25 -30.83
C THR A 93 13.80 24.25 -31.32
N SER A 94 12.87 24.72 -32.19
CA SER A 94 11.91 23.85 -32.85
C SER A 94 12.55 23.25 -34.10
N GLU A 95 13.15 22.07 -33.94
CA GLU A 95 13.93 21.40 -34.98
C GLU A 95 13.75 19.87 -34.90
N THR A 96 14.29 19.20 -35.91
CA THR A 96 14.43 17.73 -35.83
C THR A 96 15.70 17.40 -35.04
N TYR A 97 15.53 16.87 -33.86
CA TYR A 97 16.61 16.38 -33.03
C TYR A 97 16.92 14.94 -33.36
N THR A 98 18.20 14.61 -33.50
CA THR A 98 18.69 13.24 -33.60
C THR A 98 19.21 12.78 -32.26
N PHE A 99 18.49 11.89 -31.59
CA PHE A 99 18.93 11.23 -30.38
C PHE A 99 19.96 10.15 -30.74
N THR A 100 20.97 10.03 -29.90
CA THR A 100 22.05 9.05 -30.02
C THR A 100 22.14 8.25 -28.73
N LEU A 101 21.94 6.95 -28.79
CA LEU A 101 22.11 6.05 -27.65
C LEU A 101 23.27 5.10 -27.98
N SER A 102 24.35 5.21 -27.20
CA SER A 102 25.50 4.32 -27.30
C SER A 102 25.54 3.41 -26.09
N ALA A 103 25.57 2.12 -26.31
CA ALA A 103 25.57 1.12 -25.25
C ALA A 103 26.51 -0.06 -25.60
N THR A 104 27.01 -0.75 -24.58
CA THR A 104 27.77 -1.99 -24.74
C THR A 104 26.91 -3.24 -24.65
N ASP A 105 25.70 -3.10 -24.17
CA ASP A 105 24.71 -4.18 -24.04
C ASP A 105 23.33 -3.64 -24.41
N SER A 106 22.26 -4.41 -24.15
CA SER A 106 20.91 -4.03 -24.56
C SER A 106 20.46 -2.71 -23.93
N ALA A 107 19.91 -1.82 -24.75
CA ALA A 107 19.43 -0.51 -24.33
C ALA A 107 18.23 -0.06 -25.16
N ALA A 108 17.33 0.70 -24.53
CA ALA A 108 16.19 1.31 -25.21
C ALA A 108 15.96 2.75 -24.75
N LEU A 109 15.40 3.58 -25.62
CA LEU A 109 15.01 4.97 -25.36
C LEU A 109 13.56 5.20 -25.77
N TYR A 110 12.77 5.64 -24.83
CA TYR A 110 11.40 6.08 -25.02
C TYR A 110 11.28 7.60 -24.79
N ILE A 111 10.39 8.24 -25.54
CA ILE A 111 10.10 9.66 -25.43
C ILE A 111 8.60 9.93 -25.55
N ARG A 112 8.11 10.89 -24.80
CA ARG A 112 6.77 11.46 -24.97
C ARG A 112 6.77 12.96 -24.73
N LYS A 113 5.78 13.67 -25.25
CA LYS A 113 5.49 15.03 -24.80
C LYS A 113 4.95 14.96 -23.36
N THR A 114 5.56 15.74 -22.45
CA THR A 114 5.13 15.78 -21.06
C THR A 114 3.63 16.08 -20.93
N GLY A 115 2.94 15.30 -20.12
CA GLY A 115 1.49 15.40 -19.93
C GLY A 115 0.65 14.63 -20.97
N THR A 116 1.27 13.95 -21.95
CA THR A 116 0.56 13.04 -22.86
C THR A 116 0.66 11.60 -22.40
N LYS A 117 -0.30 10.74 -22.82
CA LYS A 117 -0.31 9.33 -22.41
C LYS A 117 0.62 8.46 -23.25
N ALA A 118 0.78 8.74 -24.53
CA ALA A 118 1.47 7.85 -25.45
C ALA A 118 2.98 8.05 -25.41
N TRP A 119 3.71 7.00 -25.11
CA TRP A 119 5.14 6.91 -25.31
C TRP A 119 5.47 6.48 -26.72
N THR A 120 6.53 7.07 -27.28
CA THR A 120 7.12 6.64 -28.54
C THR A 120 8.41 5.93 -28.24
N GLU A 121 8.50 4.65 -28.63
CA GLU A 121 9.76 3.92 -28.63
C GLU A 121 10.63 4.53 -29.72
N LEU A 122 11.71 5.20 -29.32
CA LEU A 122 12.56 5.89 -30.25
C LEU A 122 13.72 5.02 -30.70
N ILE A 123 14.33 4.28 -29.77
CA ILE A 123 15.43 3.34 -30.01
C ILE A 123 15.14 2.10 -29.16
N ASP A 124 15.22 0.90 -29.79
CA ASP A 124 15.23 -0.38 -29.11
C ASP A 124 16.35 -1.24 -29.67
N ASP A 125 17.36 -1.52 -28.85
CA ASP A 125 18.46 -2.42 -29.18
C ASP A 125 18.55 -3.52 -28.13
N PRO A 126 17.94 -4.68 -28.39
CA PRO A 126 17.95 -5.81 -27.47
C PRO A 126 19.24 -6.64 -27.55
N THR A 127 20.24 -6.24 -28.35
CA THR A 127 21.40 -7.07 -28.61
C THR A 127 22.57 -6.72 -27.69
N THR A 128 23.41 -7.72 -27.41
CA THR A 128 24.69 -7.55 -26.70
C THR A 128 25.80 -7.11 -27.66
N GLY A 129 26.73 -6.31 -27.16
CA GLY A 129 27.88 -5.79 -27.90
C GLY A 129 27.76 -4.26 -28.13
N SER A 130 28.93 -3.61 -28.30
CA SER A 130 29.00 -2.16 -28.44
C SER A 130 28.31 -1.64 -29.70
N LYS A 131 27.34 -0.76 -29.52
CA LYS A 131 26.57 -0.14 -30.58
C LYS A 131 26.31 1.34 -30.32
N THR A 132 25.92 2.03 -31.37
CA THR A 132 25.43 3.39 -31.33
C THR A 132 24.27 3.52 -32.30
N ASP A 133 23.09 3.68 -31.73
CA ASP A 133 21.85 3.85 -32.47
C ASP A 133 21.43 5.32 -32.51
N ARG A 134 20.80 5.71 -33.61
CA ARG A 134 20.35 7.09 -33.84
C ARG A 134 18.95 7.13 -34.37
N LYS A 135 18.13 8.00 -33.79
CA LYS A 135 16.76 8.24 -34.27
C LYS A 135 16.41 9.71 -34.23
N ALA A 136 15.81 10.19 -35.31
CA ALA A 136 15.39 11.58 -35.42
C ALA A 136 13.92 11.77 -35.01
N MET A 137 13.63 12.87 -34.30
CA MET A 137 12.29 13.27 -33.91
C MET A 137 12.18 14.80 -33.94
N ALA A 138 11.08 15.33 -34.50
CA ALA A 138 10.79 16.75 -34.44
C ALA A 138 10.34 17.16 -33.03
N LEU A 139 11.03 18.13 -32.44
CA LEU A 139 10.71 18.68 -31.14
C LEU A 139 10.37 20.17 -31.25
N VAL A 140 9.60 20.68 -30.30
CA VAL A 140 9.14 22.06 -30.26
C VAL A 140 9.88 22.82 -29.14
N ALA A 141 10.44 23.97 -29.44
CA ALA A 141 11.14 24.81 -28.47
C ALA A 141 10.27 25.11 -27.24
N GLY A 142 10.87 25.02 -26.06
CA GLY A 142 10.18 25.27 -24.79
C GLY A 142 9.14 24.22 -24.36
N GLN A 143 8.85 23.23 -25.21
CA GLN A 143 7.97 22.12 -24.85
C GLN A 143 8.76 21.04 -24.10
N PRO A 144 8.37 20.68 -22.88
CA PRO A 144 9.01 19.57 -22.18
C PRO A 144 8.63 18.21 -22.77
N TYR A 145 9.62 17.31 -22.81
CA TYR A 145 9.49 15.91 -23.23
C TYR A 145 10.10 15.00 -22.19
N ASP A 146 9.31 14.01 -21.73
CA ASP A 146 9.79 12.99 -20.81
C ASP A 146 10.58 11.94 -21.59
N LEU A 147 11.69 11.49 -20.99
CA LEU A 147 12.56 10.43 -21.50
C LEU A 147 12.53 9.27 -20.52
N SER A 148 12.53 8.04 -21.04
CA SER A 148 12.80 6.82 -20.28
C SER A 148 13.89 6.02 -20.99
N ILE A 149 14.96 5.72 -20.28
CA ILE A 149 16.12 5.01 -20.81
C ILE A 149 16.27 3.71 -20.05
N HIS A 150 16.33 2.60 -20.78
CA HIS A 150 16.51 1.27 -20.23
C HIS A 150 17.87 0.73 -20.62
N TYR A 151 18.54 0.02 -19.72
CA TYR A 151 19.82 -0.63 -20.00
C TYR A 151 19.95 -1.91 -19.19
N THR A 152 20.43 -2.97 -19.84
CA THR A 152 20.75 -4.22 -19.14
C THR A 152 22.17 -4.63 -19.52
N GLN A 153 23.04 -4.73 -18.52
CA GLN A 153 24.44 -5.11 -18.68
C GLN A 153 24.63 -6.60 -18.36
N HIS A 154 25.09 -7.35 -19.34
CA HIS A 154 25.39 -8.78 -19.22
C HIS A 154 26.88 -9.07 -19.02
N ALA A 155 27.74 -8.14 -19.40
CA ALA A 155 29.19 -8.27 -19.27
C ALA A 155 29.70 -7.61 -18.00
N LYS A 156 30.91 -7.97 -17.55
CA LYS A 156 31.56 -7.39 -16.38
C LYS A 156 31.91 -5.92 -16.52
N THR A 157 32.08 -5.44 -17.75
CA THR A 157 32.32 -4.03 -18.05
C THR A 157 31.25 -3.51 -18.98
N GLY A 158 30.86 -2.27 -18.86
CA GLY A 158 29.80 -1.68 -19.67
C GLY A 158 29.94 -0.19 -19.86
N ALA A 159 29.24 0.33 -20.86
CA ALA A 159 29.08 1.75 -21.09
C ALA A 159 27.68 2.07 -21.59
N LEU A 160 27.17 3.24 -21.20
CA LEU A 160 25.91 3.77 -21.68
C LEU A 160 26.04 5.29 -21.82
N GLN A 161 25.70 5.85 -22.99
CA GLN A 161 25.72 7.28 -23.24
C GLN A 161 24.48 7.70 -24.03
N LEU A 162 23.79 8.75 -23.53
CA LEU A 162 22.69 9.39 -24.22
C LEU A 162 23.07 10.78 -24.67
N GLY A 163 22.92 11.02 -25.96
CA GLY A 163 23.18 12.33 -26.55
C GLY A 163 22.13 12.75 -27.55
N TRP A 164 22.22 13.99 -28.00
CA TRP A 164 21.43 14.51 -29.10
C TRP A 164 22.17 15.52 -29.94
N SER A 165 21.63 15.80 -31.11
CA SER A 165 22.05 16.92 -32.02
C SER A 165 20.85 17.42 -32.81
N SER A 166 20.93 18.63 -33.32
CA SER A 166 20.00 19.18 -34.31
C SER A 166 20.75 20.04 -35.31
N PRO A 167 20.14 20.62 -36.35
CA PRO A 167 20.83 21.52 -37.27
C PRO A 167 21.58 22.68 -36.58
N THR A 168 21.02 23.20 -35.47
CA THR A 168 21.64 24.32 -34.71
C THR A 168 22.31 23.86 -33.41
N VAL A 169 22.10 22.61 -33.00
CA VAL A 169 22.65 22.02 -31.77
C VAL A 169 23.72 20.96 -32.13
N PRO A 170 25.01 21.21 -31.84
CA PRO A 170 26.05 20.21 -32.05
C PRO A 170 25.78 18.91 -31.28
N GLN A 171 26.32 17.78 -31.76
CA GLN A 171 26.26 16.51 -31.01
C GLN A 171 26.85 16.68 -29.62
N GLN A 172 26.07 16.37 -28.61
CA GLN A 172 26.44 16.49 -27.20
C GLN A 172 25.70 15.48 -26.35
N VAL A 173 26.28 15.13 -25.19
CA VAL A 173 25.57 14.40 -24.14
C VAL A 173 24.46 15.25 -23.58
N ILE A 174 23.31 14.68 -23.33
CA ILE A 174 22.21 15.36 -22.65
C ILE A 174 22.59 15.49 -21.17
N ASP A 175 22.73 16.72 -20.70
CA ASP A 175 23.19 17.05 -19.36
C ASP A 175 22.17 17.95 -18.63
N ALA A 176 22.16 17.90 -17.31
CA ALA A 176 21.37 18.80 -16.49
C ALA A 176 21.94 20.21 -16.55
N ALA A 177 21.15 21.18 -16.97
CA ALA A 177 21.55 22.56 -17.11
C ALA A 177 21.95 23.23 -15.79
N THR A 178 21.47 22.78 -14.67
CA THR A 178 21.83 23.15 -13.31
C THR A 178 21.83 21.96 -12.39
N PRO A 179 22.93 21.58 -11.74
CA PRO A 179 22.87 20.65 -10.64
C PRO A 179 22.00 21.32 -9.56
N LEU A 180 20.85 20.75 -9.24
CA LEU A 180 20.25 20.98 -7.94
C LEU A 180 21.32 20.60 -6.93
N GLY A 181 21.58 21.41 -5.91
CA GLY A 181 22.69 21.32 -4.96
C GLY A 181 22.87 19.99 -4.22
N ILE A 182 22.41 18.92 -4.79
CA ILE A 182 22.63 17.53 -4.46
C ILE A 182 23.61 17.04 -5.53
N ASN A 183 24.83 16.72 -5.13
CA ASN A 183 25.74 15.98 -5.98
C ASN A 183 25.00 14.77 -6.55
N GLY A 184 24.91 14.64 -7.86
CA GLY A 184 24.20 13.56 -8.55
C GLY A 184 24.74 12.15 -8.29
N SER A 185 25.59 12.01 -7.31
CA SER A 185 26.20 10.77 -6.84
C SER A 185 25.66 10.27 -5.50
N THR A 186 24.58 10.87 -4.95
CA THR A 186 24.01 10.39 -3.70
C THR A 186 23.03 9.25 -4.00
N PRO A 187 23.43 8.01 -3.78
CA PRO A 187 22.54 6.87 -3.99
C PRO A 187 21.45 6.88 -2.93
N VAL A 188 20.28 6.52 -3.35
CA VAL A 188 19.18 6.22 -2.44
C VAL A 188 19.04 4.73 -2.41
N ILE A 189 19.23 4.15 -1.25
CA ILE A 189 19.03 2.72 -1.04
C ILE A 189 17.53 2.50 -0.91
N ASN A 190 17.11 1.36 -1.39
CA ASN A 190 15.78 0.85 -1.35
C ASN A 190 15.07 1.15 -0.02
N ASP A 191 13.98 1.86 -0.12
CA ASP A 191 13.18 2.28 1.01
C ASP A 191 11.94 1.41 1.12
N GLN A 192 11.87 0.63 2.18
CA GLN A 192 10.70 -0.19 2.50
C GLN A 192 9.78 0.42 3.56
N GLY A 193 9.84 1.71 3.76
CA GLY A 193 8.94 2.35 4.69
C GLY A 193 9.64 3.31 5.63
N THR A 194 9.74 4.54 5.21
CA THR A 194 10.18 5.65 6.05
C THR A 194 9.00 6.40 6.63
N MET A 195 8.07 5.70 7.26
CA MET A 195 6.89 6.34 7.84
C MET A 195 7.28 7.33 8.95
N PHE A 196 8.22 6.94 9.83
CA PHE A 196 8.61 7.76 10.96
C PHE A 196 9.77 8.71 10.63
N ALA A 197 9.72 9.92 11.19
CA ALA A 197 10.86 10.84 11.23
C ALA A 197 11.99 10.31 12.12
N ASP A 198 11.66 9.50 13.12
CA ASP A 198 12.58 8.80 14.01
C ASP A 198 12.91 7.40 13.46
N ALA A 199 14.08 7.22 12.88
CA ALA A 199 14.53 5.95 12.32
C ALA A 199 14.60 4.83 13.37
N ALA A 200 14.78 5.13 14.67
CA ALA A 200 14.78 4.13 15.72
C ALA A 200 13.43 3.42 15.86
N LYS A 201 12.32 4.08 15.51
CA LYS A 201 10.99 3.49 15.58
C LYS A 201 10.79 2.35 14.56
N GLU A 202 11.50 2.37 13.45
CA GLU A 202 11.46 1.34 12.40
C GLU A 202 12.61 0.34 12.51
N ALA A 203 13.47 0.48 13.54
CA ALA A 203 14.55 -0.44 13.78
C ALA A 203 14.06 -1.80 14.27
N ARG A 204 14.85 -2.83 14.05
CA ARG A 204 14.66 -4.13 14.71
C ARG A 204 14.91 -4.03 16.20
N HIS A 205 14.54 -5.08 16.95
CA HIS A 205 14.81 -5.14 18.38
C HIS A 205 16.30 -5.01 18.70
N PHE A 206 16.61 -4.42 19.85
CA PHE A 206 17.96 -4.42 20.38
C PHE A 206 18.50 -5.84 20.50
N ALA A 207 19.76 -6.02 20.12
CA ALA A 207 20.48 -7.29 20.11
C ALA A 207 21.83 -7.17 20.80
N GLY A 208 22.60 -8.26 20.85
CA GLY A 208 23.93 -8.29 21.48
C GLY A 208 24.88 -7.23 20.93
N TYR A 209 25.65 -6.58 21.80
CA TYR A 209 26.48 -5.43 21.44
C TYR A 209 27.45 -5.66 20.26
N SER A 210 28.04 -6.85 20.19
CA SER A 210 28.99 -7.19 19.09
C SER A 210 28.48 -8.27 18.16
N ASP A 211 27.27 -8.77 18.40
CA ASP A 211 26.67 -9.84 17.62
C ASP A 211 25.14 -9.65 17.61
N THR A 212 24.63 -9.15 16.51
CA THR A 212 23.18 -8.90 16.32
C THR A 212 22.36 -10.19 16.18
N GLY A 213 22.99 -11.35 16.09
CA GLY A 213 22.33 -12.65 16.16
C GLY A 213 22.02 -13.11 17.57
N VAL A 214 22.51 -12.42 18.60
CA VAL A 214 22.32 -12.78 20.00
C VAL A 214 21.18 -11.97 20.60
N SER A 215 20.16 -12.65 21.11
CA SER A 215 19.08 -12.04 21.90
C SER A 215 19.59 -11.62 23.27
N ILE A 216 19.12 -10.46 23.75
CA ILE A 216 19.45 -9.89 25.07
C ILE A 216 18.18 -9.66 25.88
N ALA A 217 18.35 -9.45 27.18
CA ALA A 217 17.26 -9.04 28.04
C ALA A 217 16.82 -7.61 27.75
N LEU A 218 15.52 -7.45 27.54
CA LEU A 218 14.85 -6.17 27.34
C LEU A 218 13.85 -5.93 28.48
N ASP A 219 13.52 -4.67 28.75
CA ASP A 219 12.42 -4.36 29.65
C ASP A 219 11.05 -4.52 28.94
N ALA A 220 9.97 -4.19 29.62
CA ALA A 220 8.61 -4.35 29.12
C ALA A 220 8.30 -3.49 27.88
N ASP A 221 9.06 -2.42 27.66
CA ASP A 221 8.93 -1.50 26.53
C ASP A 221 9.97 -1.78 25.43
N GLY A 222 10.76 -2.86 25.56
CA GLY A 222 11.75 -3.25 24.56
C GLY A 222 13.10 -2.53 24.67
N TRP A 223 13.34 -1.74 25.73
CA TRP A 223 14.65 -1.10 25.96
C TRP A 223 15.66 -2.07 26.53
N PRO A 224 16.94 -1.99 26.12
CA PRO A 224 17.94 -2.95 26.56
C PRO A 224 18.25 -2.81 28.04
N LEU A 225 18.48 -3.94 28.72
CA LEU A 225 18.91 -4.02 30.11
C LEU A 225 20.43 -4.25 30.22
N SER A 226 21.15 -4.19 29.11
CA SER A 226 22.60 -4.39 29.01
C SER A 226 23.17 -3.53 27.88
N ASP A 227 24.48 -3.60 27.67
CA ASP A 227 25.11 -3.13 26.46
C ASP A 227 24.48 -3.84 25.25
N ALA A 228 24.20 -3.10 24.15
CA ALA A 228 23.39 -3.56 23.05
C ALA A 228 23.80 -2.95 21.72
N THR A 229 23.30 -3.52 20.62
CA THR A 229 23.30 -2.91 19.29
C THR A 229 21.85 -2.76 18.84
N LEU A 230 21.53 -1.62 18.23
CA LEU A 230 20.30 -1.41 17.49
C LEU A 230 20.56 -1.68 16.01
N PRO A 231 19.99 -2.73 15.43
CA PRO A 231 20.07 -2.98 14.00
C PRO A 231 19.03 -2.10 13.27
N LEU A 232 19.52 -1.16 12.48
CA LEU A 232 18.69 -0.29 11.62
C LEU A 232 18.52 -0.95 10.24
N TRP A 233 18.21 -2.24 10.18
CA TRP A 233 17.95 -2.94 8.93
C TRP A 233 16.54 -2.64 8.45
N ASN A 234 16.38 -2.54 7.13
CA ASN A 234 15.10 -2.27 6.49
C ASN A 234 14.44 -0.94 6.92
N VAL A 235 15.20 -0.04 7.54
CA VAL A 235 14.67 1.29 7.91
C VAL A 235 15.02 2.36 6.89
N GLY A 236 15.47 1.96 5.70
CA GLY A 236 15.75 2.88 4.62
C GLY A 236 16.72 3.98 5.02
N LEU A 237 17.94 3.62 5.42
CA LEU A 237 19.03 4.61 5.53
C LEU A 237 19.47 5.07 4.13
N GLU A 238 18.50 5.40 3.34
CA GLU A 238 18.61 5.85 1.97
C GLU A 238 19.15 7.27 1.86
N MET A 239 19.20 7.99 2.97
CA MET A 239 19.60 9.38 2.96
C MET A 239 20.94 9.60 3.65
N THR A 240 21.92 10.11 2.91
CA THR A 240 23.04 10.81 3.50
C THR A 240 22.55 12.09 4.20
N GLY A 241 23.29 12.57 5.14
CA GLY A 241 22.97 13.79 5.87
C GLY A 241 23.18 13.64 7.37
N THR A 242 22.70 14.61 8.11
CA THR A 242 22.83 14.64 9.57
C THR A 242 21.62 14.04 10.23
N TYR A 243 21.83 12.99 11.05
CA TYR A 243 20.85 12.43 11.95
C TYR A 243 21.03 13.00 13.37
N GLY A 244 19.94 13.37 14.03
CA GLY A 244 19.94 13.76 15.44
C GLY A 244 19.80 12.51 16.32
N VAL A 245 20.78 12.25 17.16
CA VAL A 245 20.76 11.10 18.09
C VAL A 245 20.57 11.62 19.50
N SER A 246 19.55 11.13 20.20
CA SER A 246 19.33 11.44 21.61
C SER A 246 18.81 10.22 22.37
N PHE A 247 19.20 10.05 23.62
CA PHE A 247 18.67 8.98 24.48
C PHE A 247 18.86 9.31 25.96
N VAL A 248 18.06 8.67 26.79
CA VAL A 248 18.19 8.78 28.26
C VAL A 248 19.25 7.81 28.73
N GLY A 249 20.24 8.35 29.45
CA GLY A 249 21.39 7.63 30.00
C GLY A 249 22.72 8.00 29.34
N GLN A 250 23.73 7.19 29.59
CA GLN A 250 25.06 7.32 29.00
C GLN A 250 25.45 6.05 28.24
N ALA A 251 26.21 6.22 27.17
CA ALA A 251 26.80 5.11 26.43
C ALA A 251 28.00 5.58 25.60
N LYS A 252 28.91 4.67 25.31
CA LYS A 252 29.80 4.76 24.15
C LYS A 252 29.03 4.33 22.94
N LEU A 253 28.92 5.20 21.89
CA LEU A 253 28.31 4.81 20.64
C LEU A 253 29.36 4.28 19.67
N THR A 254 28.97 3.30 18.85
CA THR A 254 29.80 2.77 17.77
C THR A 254 28.96 2.59 16.50
N ASP A 255 29.34 3.24 15.43
CA ASP A 255 28.84 2.93 14.08
C ASP A 255 29.62 1.74 13.54
N TRP A 256 29.03 0.54 13.62
CA TRP A 256 29.71 -0.70 13.23
C TRP A 256 29.95 -0.82 11.72
N ASN A 257 29.18 -0.14 10.92
CA ASN A 257 29.26 -0.21 9.46
C ASN A 257 30.12 0.91 8.87
N GLY A 258 30.53 1.90 9.70
CA GLY A 258 31.36 3.01 9.25
C GLY A 258 30.69 3.95 8.25
N LEU A 259 29.36 4.08 8.34
CA LEU A 259 28.55 4.89 7.42
C LEU A 259 28.72 6.38 7.64
N GLY A 260 29.08 6.78 8.86
CA GLY A 260 29.17 8.17 9.23
C GLY A 260 30.12 8.45 10.39
N SER A 261 30.08 9.66 10.87
CA SER A 261 30.81 10.11 12.05
C SER A 261 29.92 10.80 13.07
N PHE A 262 30.17 10.55 14.34
CA PHE A 262 29.50 11.24 15.45
C PHE A 262 30.12 12.61 15.69
N TRP A 263 29.26 13.59 15.98
CA TRP A 263 29.64 14.97 16.24
C TRP A 263 28.93 15.49 17.50
N VAL A 264 29.66 16.21 18.34
CA VAL A 264 29.14 16.95 19.49
C VAL A 264 29.84 18.31 19.54
N ASP A 265 29.10 19.39 19.71
CA ASP A 265 29.59 20.78 19.80
C ASP A 265 30.59 21.16 18.68
N GLY A 266 30.29 20.74 17.43
CA GLY A 266 31.10 21.03 16.25
C GLY A 266 32.39 20.20 16.14
N LYS A 267 32.63 19.25 17.06
CA LYS A 267 33.79 18.36 17.02
C LYS A 267 33.39 16.96 16.52
N SER A 268 34.14 16.45 15.55
CA SER A 268 33.99 15.06 15.07
C SER A 268 34.73 14.07 15.98
N TYR A 269 34.10 12.91 16.18
CA TYR A 269 34.64 11.77 16.92
C TYR A 269 34.83 10.52 16.04
N GLY A 270 34.63 10.65 14.73
CA GLY A 270 34.65 9.49 13.81
C GLY A 270 33.51 8.50 14.10
N THR A 271 33.76 7.22 13.86
CA THR A 271 32.75 6.15 14.02
C THR A 271 32.47 5.76 15.46
N VAL A 272 33.18 6.37 16.44
CA VAL A 272 33.04 6.04 17.84
C VAL A 272 32.90 7.31 18.69
N LEU A 273 31.75 7.46 19.36
CA LEU A 273 31.54 8.51 20.35
C LEU A 273 31.89 7.96 21.74
N PRO A 274 32.88 8.53 22.46
CA PRO A 274 33.23 8.09 23.81
C PRO A 274 32.08 8.31 24.81
N VAL A 275 32.01 7.46 25.86
CA VAL A 275 31.04 7.63 26.95
C VAL A 275 31.19 9.00 27.61
N GLY A 276 30.08 9.63 27.95
CA GLY A 276 30.03 10.94 28.60
C GLY A 276 30.16 12.14 27.64
N VAL A 277 30.54 11.94 26.38
CA VAL A 277 30.51 13.01 25.37
C VAL A 277 29.07 13.28 24.94
N GLY A 278 28.64 14.53 25.02
CA GLY A 278 27.26 14.92 24.74
C GLY A 278 26.26 14.60 25.87
N TYR A 279 26.74 14.15 27.04
CA TYR A 279 25.89 13.83 28.17
C TYR A 279 25.62 15.05 29.04
N ASP A 280 24.36 15.36 29.28
CA ASP A 280 23.90 16.32 30.27
C ASP A 280 23.38 15.58 31.52
N ALA A 281 24.08 15.83 32.65
CA ALA A 281 23.74 15.22 33.93
C ALA A 281 22.46 15.77 34.56
N ALA A 282 22.02 16.98 34.18
CA ALA A 282 20.81 17.59 34.72
C ALA A 282 19.54 16.93 34.15
N THR A 283 19.57 16.55 32.92
CA THR A 283 18.46 15.87 32.23
C THR A 283 18.64 14.36 32.13
N ASN A 284 19.82 13.86 32.48
CA ASN A 284 20.24 12.47 32.25
C ASN A 284 20.16 12.05 30.77
N THR A 285 20.44 12.96 29.85
CA THR A 285 20.29 12.74 28.40
C THR A 285 21.65 12.84 27.73
N THR A 286 21.88 11.96 26.73
CA THR A 286 23.01 12.08 25.79
C THR A 286 22.50 12.55 24.45
N GLU A 287 23.15 13.57 23.87
CA GLU A 287 22.82 14.11 22.54
C GLU A 287 24.05 14.12 21.65
N ALA A 288 23.88 13.75 20.41
CA ALA A 288 24.91 13.79 19.38
C ALA A 288 24.29 13.97 17.98
N LYS A 289 25.10 14.32 17.02
CA LYS A 289 24.78 14.22 15.59
C LYS A 289 25.53 13.03 15.02
N TRP A 290 24.85 12.26 14.17
CA TRP A 290 25.47 11.21 13.37
C TRP A 290 25.41 11.67 11.90
N VAL A 291 26.56 12.05 11.36
CA VAL A 291 26.69 12.58 10.00
C VAL A 291 27.01 11.41 9.08
N VAL A 292 26.01 10.95 8.35
CA VAL A 292 26.09 9.85 7.40
C VAL A 292 26.58 10.38 6.06
N SER A 293 27.73 9.90 5.61
CA SER A 293 28.35 10.28 4.35
C SER A 293 28.56 9.11 3.38
N ALA A 294 28.55 7.89 3.88
CA ALA A 294 28.65 6.69 3.07
C ALA A 294 27.26 6.06 2.89
N THR A 295 26.95 5.72 1.66
CA THR A 295 25.75 5.03 1.23
C THR A 295 26.16 3.71 0.60
N GLY A 296 25.30 2.75 0.54
CA GLY A 296 25.59 1.49 -0.13
C GLY A 296 25.51 0.27 0.74
N THR A 297 24.86 0.37 1.91
CA THR A 297 24.48 -0.79 2.72
C THR A 297 23.02 -0.68 3.13
N THR A 298 22.31 -1.80 3.07
CA THR A 298 20.94 -1.93 3.55
C THR A 298 20.89 -2.07 5.08
N ALA A 299 22.04 -2.11 5.76
CA ALA A 299 22.15 -2.31 7.18
C ALA A 299 23.02 -1.23 7.83
N ALA A 300 22.49 -0.61 8.86
CA ALA A 300 23.26 0.17 9.81
C ALA A 300 23.10 -0.44 11.19
N ASN A 301 24.19 -0.51 11.94
CA ASN A 301 24.18 -1.04 13.29
C ASN A 301 24.83 -0.01 14.23
N ILE A 302 24.06 0.51 15.17
CA ILE A 302 24.57 1.45 16.20
C ILE A 302 24.72 0.68 17.51
N GLY A 303 25.97 0.52 17.95
CA GLY A 303 26.31 -0.13 19.22
C GLY A 303 26.29 0.86 20.38
N PHE A 304 25.81 0.42 21.53
CA PHE A 304 25.75 1.13 22.80
C PHE A 304 26.49 0.29 23.83
N ALA A 305 27.67 0.74 24.31
CA ALA A 305 28.47 0.05 25.30
C ALA A 305 28.78 0.94 26.50
N THR A 306 29.18 0.31 27.59
CA THR A 306 29.43 1.00 28.85
C THR A 306 28.20 1.80 29.30
N THR A 307 27.04 1.23 29.01
CA THR A 307 25.73 1.89 29.18
C THR A 307 25.40 2.13 30.64
N ARG A 308 24.73 3.25 30.94
CA ARG A 308 24.14 3.54 32.26
C ARG A 308 22.78 4.23 32.03
N ARG A 309 21.71 3.66 32.58
CA ARG A 309 20.37 4.29 32.49
C ARG A 309 20.26 5.58 33.29
N THR A 310 20.97 5.65 34.41
CA THR A 310 21.13 6.86 35.25
C THR A 310 22.59 6.96 35.74
N ALA A 311 22.99 8.10 36.21
CA ALA A 311 24.33 8.29 36.80
C ALA A 311 24.64 7.28 37.92
N ALA A 312 23.62 6.85 38.69
CA ALA A 312 23.75 5.88 39.79
C ALA A 312 23.67 4.41 39.34
N SER A 313 23.26 4.14 38.10
CA SER A 313 23.13 2.76 37.59
C SER A 313 24.48 2.11 37.39
N ALA A 314 24.54 0.77 37.56
CA ALA A 314 25.71 -0.01 37.20
C ALA A 314 26.07 0.17 35.71
N VAL A 315 27.36 0.00 35.38
CA VAL A 315 27.81 -0.10 34.00
C VAL A 315 27.19 -1.33 33.36
N GLY A 316 26.72 -1.20 32.10
CA GLY A 316 26.04 -2.26 31.38
C GLY A 316 24.56 -2.39 31.76
N SER A 317 23.88 -1.30 32.16
CA SER A 317 22.47 -1.29 32.55
C SER A 317 21.50 -0.84 31.41
N GLY A 318 22.02 -0.67 30.21
CA GLY A 318 21.23 -0.26 29.04
C GLY A 318 20.97 1.24 28.95
N ILE A 319 20.10 1.62 28.01
CA ILE A 319 19.61 2.98 27.77
C ILE A 319 18.10 2.95 27.58
N THR A 320 17.44 4.12 27.51
CA THR A 320 16.02 4.25 27.17
C THR A 320 15.77 5.48 26.30
N ASN A 321 14.56 5.57 25.72
CA ASN A 321 14.07 6.72 24.94
C ASN A 321 15.04 7.17 23.84
N LEU A 322 15.64 6.21 23.13
CA LEU A 322 16.48 6.50 21.98
C LEU A 322 15.62 7.09 20.87
N LYS A 323 16.13 8.16 20.26
CA LYS A 323 15.65 8.75 19.02
C LYS A 323 16.82 8.90 18.05
N ILE A 324 16.57 8.59 16.79
CA ILE A 324 17.50 8.79 15.66
C ILE A 324 16.74 9.57 14.59
N MET A 325 16.68 10.90 14.77
CA MET A 325 15.89 11.78 13.91
C MET A 325 16.54 11.92 12.54
N ARG A 326 15.79 11.62 11.48
CA ARG A 326 16.25 11.65 10.08
C ARG A 326 16.62 13.08 9.63
N PRO A 327 17.51 13.22 8.62
CA PRO A 327 17.70 14.49 7.94
C PRO A 327 16.42 14.92 7.22
N LEU A 328 16.18 16.24 7.11
CA LEU A 328 14.99 16.80 6.42
C LEU A 328 14.95 16.47 4.92
N ALA A 329 16.11 16.27 4.31
CA ALA A 329 16.27 15.88 2.91
C ALA A 329 17.63 15.19 2.74
N PRO A 330 17.89 14.47 1.63
CA PRO A 330 19.21 13.93 1.32
C PRO A 330 20.29 15.02 1.37
N GLY A 331 21.40 14.74 2.06
CA GLY A 331 22.50 15.67 2.26
C GLY A 331 22.23 16.82 3.24
N SER A 332 21.03 16.90 3.83
CA SER A 332 20.70 17.97 4.78
C SER A 332 21.57 17.90 6.03
N THR A 333 22.00 19.07 6.48
CA THR A 333 22.65 19.23 7.80
C THR A 333 21.65 19.48 8.93
N SER A 334 20.36 19.65 8.60
CA SER A 334 19.25 19.82 9.52
C SER A 334 18.46 18.53 9.63
N THR A 335 17.97 18.24 10.82
CA THR A 335 17.19 17.05 11.16
C THR A 335 15.75 17.42 11.46
N TYR A 336 14.85 16.44 11.46
CA TYR A 336 13.55 16.61 12.08
C TYR A 336 13.72 16.92 13.57
N ALA A 337 12.83 17.75 14.10
CA ALA A 337 12.72 17.98 15.52
C ALA A 337 12.16 16.74 16.24
N THR A 338 12.53 16.54 17.50
CA THR A 338 12.22 15.30 18.24
C THR A 338 10.72 15.05 18.49
N GLU A 339 9.89 16.06 18.34
CA GLU A 339 8.43 16.00 18.45
C GLU A 339 7.74 15.65 17.13
N VAL A 340 8.46 15.68 15.99
CA VAL A 340 7.91 15.32 14.68
C VAL A 340 7.81 13.80 14.59
N LEU A 341 6.60 13.31 14.33
CA LEU A 341 6.32 11.87 14.29
C LEU A 341 6.66 11.27 12.94
N PHE A 342 6.16 11.89 11.87
CA PHE A 342 6.19 11.30 10.54
C PHE A 342 7.12 12.01 9.58
N ASN A 343 7.71 11.24 8.69
CA ASN A 343 8.54 11.74 7.60
C ASN A 343 7.66 12.51 6.60
N ALA A 344 8.03 13.77 6.32
CA ALA A 344 7.27 14.63 5.43
C ALA A 344 7.11 14.09 4.00
N ARG A 345 8.06 13.28 3.51
CA ARG A 345 7.96 12.64 2.19
C ARG A 345 6.90 11.56 2.18
N TYR A 346 6.82 10.78 3.27
CA TYR A 346 5.81 9.76 3.42
C TYR A 346 4.41 10.37 3.51
N THR A 347 4.23 11.42 4.31
CA THR A 347 2.95 12.14 4.39
C THR A 347 2.60 12.84 3.08
N SER A 348 3.60 13.30 2.30
CA SER A 348 3.39 13.83 0.94
C SER A 348 2.82 12.78 0.00
N LEU A 349 3.41 11.58 -0.04
CA LEU A 349 2.87 10.47 -0.83
C LEU A 349 1.41 10.19 -0.46
N LEU A 350 1.12 10.08 0.82
CA LEU A 350 -0.24 9.81 1.31
C LEU A 350 -1.23 10.93 0.99
N SER A 351 -0.77 12.16 0.76
CA SER A 351 -1.63 13.29 0.43
C SER A 351 -2.50 13.06 -0.80
N HIS A 352 -2.05 12.24 -1.73
CA HIS A 352 -2.74 11.92 -2.97
C HIS A 352 -3.91 10.91 -2.82
N PHE A 353 -3.96 10.17 -1.72
CA PHE A 353 -4.95 9.12 -1.48
C PHE A 353 -6.04 9.57 -0.52
N THR A 354 -7.16 8.85 -0.47
CA THR A 354 -8.28 9.12 0.44
C THR A 354 -8.25 8.25 1.69
N GLY A 355 -7.62 7.09 1.62
CA GLY A 355 -7.54 6.14 2.73
C GLY A 355 -6.25 5.34 2.72
N ILE A 356 -5.93 4.73 3.85
CA ILE A 356 -4.73 3.92 4.08
C ILE A 356 -5.16 2.58 4.66
N ARG A 357 -4.72 1.46 4.06
CA ARG A 357 -4.86 0.11 4.60
C ARG A 357 -3.58 -0.27 5.34
N PHE A 358 -3.69 -0.59 6.62
CA PHE A 358 -2.56 -0.77 7.53
C PHE A 358 -2.17 -2.25 7.76
N MET A 359 -2.45 -3.13 6.82
CA MET A 359 -2.27 -4.56 6.95
C MET A 359 -0.83 -4.96 7.33
N ASP A 360 0.17 -4.46 6.59
CA ASP A 360 1.59 -4.72 6.85
C ASP A 360 2.08 -4.04 8.13
N TYR A 361 1.69 -2.78 8.35
CA TYR A 361 2.05 -2.06 9.58
C TYR A 361 1.57 -2.79 10.84
N LEU A 362 0.45 -3.48 10.77
CA LEU A 362 -0.11 -4.27 11.87
C LEU A 362 0.38 -5.73 11.88
N ALA A 363 1.26 -6.13 10.96
CA ALA A 363 1.81 -7.48 10.81
C ALA A 363 0.72 -8.58 10.77
N ILE A 364 -0.43 -8.29 10.16
CA ILE A 364 -1.65 -9.10 10.27
C ILE A 364 -1.50 -10.54 9.76
N PRO A 365 -0.83 -10.84 8.63
CA PRO A 365 -0.79 -12.21 8.11
C PRO A 365 -0.13 -13.25 9.02
N GLY A 366 0.63 -12.83 10.03
CA GLY A 366 1.30 -13.72 10.98
C GLY A 366 1.14 -13.35 12.45
N ASN A 367 0.43 -12.30 12.74
CA ASN A 367 0.21 -11.74 14.06
C ASN A 367 -0.61 -12.70 14.95
N LYS A 368 -0.15 -12.96 16.19
CA LYS A 368 -0.77 -13.87 17.17
C LYS A 368 -1.45 -13.13 18.33
N LEU A 369 -1.65 -11.84 18.23
CA LEU A 369 -2.25 -11.05 19.30
C LEU A 369 -3.66 -11.55 19.64
N GLN A 370 -3.88 -11.81 20.92
CA GLN A 370 -5.16 -12.22 21.45
C GLN A 370 -5.73 -11.13 22.38
N THR A 371 -4.95 -10.65 23.31
CA THR A 371 -5.39 -9.70 24.33
C THR A 371 -4.83 -8.29 24.08
N TRP A 372 -5.54 -7.29 24.58
CA TRP A 372 -5.13 -5.88 24.46
C TRP A 372 -3.73 -5.58 24.98
N SER A 373 -3.33 -6.26 26.03
CA SER A 373 -2.03 -6.05 26.70
C SER A 373 -0.82 -6.51 25.87
N GLU A 374 -1.03 -7.37 24.87
CA GLU A 374 0.06 -7.92 24.04
C GLU A 374 0.47 -6.98 22.90
N ARG A 375 -0.39 -6.01 22.55
CA ARG A 375 -0.18 -5.13 21.41
C ARG A 375 1.07 -4.25 21.56
N ALA A 376 1.57 -3.72 20.45
CA ALA A 376 2.55 -2.65 20.48
C ALA A 376 1.96 -1.36 21.06
N ARG A 377 2.80 -0.61 21.80
CA ARG A 377 2.45 0.65 22.43
C ARG A 377 3.35 1.77 21.92
N PRO A 378 2.92 3.04 21.97
CA PRO A 378 3.75 4.17 21.54
C PRO A 378 5.08 4.29 22.30
N GLY A 379 5.12 3.84 23.55
CA GLY A 379 6.32 3.81 24.40
C GLY A 379 7.34 2.73 24.06
N ASP A 380 6.96 1.75 23.22
CA ASP A 380 7.85 0.67 22.84
C ASP A 380 9.05 1.23 22.04
N ALA A 381 10.21 0.65 22.28
CA ALA A 381 11.49 1.10 21.73
C ALA A 381 11.46 1.14 20.19
N THR A 382 10.82 0.14 19.57
CA THR A 382 10.64 0.06 18.13
C THR A 382 9.19 -0.24 17.78
N GLN A 383 8.78 0.15 16.58
CA GLN A 383 7.44 -0.09 16.02
C GLN A 383 7.47 -1.09 14.85
N ASP A 384 8.66 -1.42 14.35
CA ASP A 384 8.86 -2.55 13.45
C ASP A 384 8.93 -3.82 14.26
N GLN A 385 7.86 -4.57 14.27
CA GLN A 385 7.69 -5.77 15.08
C GLN A 385 7.88 -7.06 14.27
N LEU A 386 8.50 -6.96 13.10
CA LEU A 386 8.77 -8.13 12.26
C LEU A 386 9.89 -8.98 12.88
N VAL A 387 9.57 -10.21 13.27
CA VAL A 387 10.50 -11.14 13.92
C VAL A 387 10.95 -12.30 13.03
N SER A 388 10.35 -12.46 11.84
CA SER A 388 10.74 -13.52 10.89
C SER A 388 11.29 -12.98 9.59
N SER A 389 12.04 -13.82 8.87
CA SER A 389 12.54 -13.51 7.52
C SER A 389 11.41 -13.35 6.48
N TRP A 390 10.20 -13.80 6.79
CA TRP A 390 9.00 -13.62 5.98
C TRP A 390 8.20 -12.37 6.35
N GLY A 391 8.63 -11.64 7.40
CA GLY A 391 8.10 -10.35 7.71
C GLY A 391 6.72 -10.29 8.37
N TRP A 392 6.16 -11.43 8.81
CA TRP A 392 4.75 -11.48 9.21
C TRP A 392 4.50 -11.99 10.64
N GLU A 393 5.55 -12.36 11.35
CA GLU A 393 5.45 -12.68 12.76
C GLU A 393 5.80 -11.46 13.58
N GLY A 394 4.88 -10.98 14.41
CA GLY A 394 5.13 -9.83 15.26
C GLY A 394 3.85 -9.23 15.83
N LYS A 395 4.00 -8.08 16.48
CA LYS A 395 2.89 -7.34 17.09
C LYS A 395 2.34 -6.24 16.19
N GLY A 396 3.05 -5.92 15.11
CA GLY A 396 2.83 -4.70 14.34
C GLY A 396 3.17 -3.43 15.14
N GLY A 397 2.82 -2.28 14.60
CA GLY A 397 3.00 -0.98 15.24
C GLY A 397 1.85 -0.59 16.16
N ALA A 398 2.07 0.47 16.94
CA ALA A 398 1.06 1.00 17.86
C ALA A 398 -0.13 1.61 17.11
N LEU A 399 -1.33 1.26 17.55
CA LEU A 399 -2.58 1.76 16.98
C LEU A 399 -2.72 3.29 17.13
N GLU A 400 -2.14 3.87 18.17
CA GLU A 400 -2.11 5.31 18.39
C GLU A 400 -1.37 6.06 17.28
N TYR A 401 -0.28 5.48 16.75
CA TYR A 401 0.47 6.07 15.63
C TYR A 401 -0.28 5.95 14.30
N LEU A 402 -1.02 4.86 14.11
CA LEU A 402 -1.94 4.74 12.99
C LEU A 402 -2.99 5.87 13.02
N VAL A 403 -3.61 6.12 14.17
CA VAL A 403 -4.58 7.22 14.36
C VAL A 403 -3.91 8.58 14.17
N ALA A 404 -2.69 8.77 14.69
CA ALA A 404 -1.95 10.02 14.52
C ALA A 404 -1.65 10.31 13.05
N LEU A 405 -1.19 9.30 12.28
CA LEU A 405 -0.94 9.45 10.85
C LEU A 405 -2.20 9.79 10.07
N ALA A 406 -3.30 9.10 10.36
CA ALA A 406 -4.58 9.37 9.72
C ALA A 406 -5.09 10.79 10.04
N ASN A 407 -4.95 11.23 11.28
CA ASN A 407 -5.36 12.58 11.71
C ASN A 407 -4.50 13.67 11.06
N GLU A 408 -3.16 13.48 10.99
CA GLU A 408 -2.22 14.41 10.38
C GLU A 408 -2.46 14.54 8.87
N THR A 409 -2.66 13.41 8.19
CA THR A 409 -2.82 13.38 6.74
C THR A 409 -4.27 13.58 6.28
N GLY A 410 -5.24 13.49 7.17
CA GLY A 410 -6.67 13.58 6.85
C GLY A 410 -7.19 12.37 6.07
N LYS A 411 -6.66 11.16 6.33
CA LYS A 411 -6.99 9.93 5.58
C LYS A 411 -7.90 9.00 6.37
N ASP A 412 -8.84 8.37 5.65
CA ASP A 412 -9.62 7.26 6.18
C ASP A 412 -8.70 6.09 6.55
N VAL A 413 -9.09 5.31 7.53
CA VAL A 413 -8.29 4.17 7.99
C VAL A 413 -8.95 2.84 7.65
N TRP A 414 -8.16 1.89 7.15
CA TRP A 414 -8.56 0.49 7.02
C TRP A 414 -7.72 -0.35 7.98
N ILE A 415 -8.38 -0.94 8.95
CA ILE A 415 -7.75 -1.69 10.04
C ILE A 415 -8.11 -3.16 9.94
N ASN A 416 -7.09 -3.99 9.92
CA ASN A 416 -7.24 -5.43 9.99
C ASN A 416 -7.17 -5.86 11.46
N VAL A 417 -8.20 -6.55 11.94
CA VAL A 417 -8.27 -7.09 13.30
C VAL A 417 -7.52 -8.43 13.36
N PRO A 418 -6.59 -8.64 14.30
CA PRO A 418 -5.84 -9.89 14.39
C PRO A 418 -6.75 -11.13 14.49
N LEU A 419 -6.29 -12.25 13.89
CA LEU A 419 -7.03 -13.49 13.83
C LEU A 419 -7.52 -13.98 15.20
N TYR A 420 -6.67 -13.86 16.22
CA TYR A 420 -6.93 -14.35 17.58
C TYR A 420 -7.53 -13.30 18.52
N ALA A 421 -7.67 -12.05 18.08
CA ALA A 421 -8.16 -10.95 18.92
C ALA A 421 -9.48 -11.32 19.59
N ASP A 422 -9.52 -11.21 20.91
CA ASP A 422 -10.74 -11.44 21.69
C ASP A 422 -11.71 -10.25 21.61
N ASP A 423 -12.90 -10.41 22.18
CA ASP A 423 -13.92 -9.37 22.15
C ASP A 423 -13.52 -8.13 22.97
N ASP A 424 -12.68 -8.26 24.00
CA ASP A 424 -12.15 -7.14 24.76
C ASP A 424 -11.17 -6.33 23.92
N TYR A 425 -10.26 -7.01 23.17
CA TYR A 425 -9.36 -6.37 22.23
C TYR A 425 -10.14 -5.52 21.23
N VAL A 426 -11.14 -6.10 20.58
CA VAL A 426 -11.96 -5.41 19.57
C VAL A 426 -12.74 -4.24 20.17
N THR A 427 -13.28 -4.41 21.37
CA THR A 427 -14.01 -3.34 22.08
C THR A 427 -13.07 -2.18 22.44
N ARG A 428 -11.84 -2.48 22.87
CA ARG A 428 -10.82 -1.47 23.18
C ARG A 428 -10.32 -0.77 21.92
N LEU A 429 -10.14 -1.48 20.82
CA LEU A 429 -9.85 -0.89 19.51
C LEU A 429 -10.95 0.12 19.10
N ALA A 430 -12.21 -0.28 19.19
CA ALA A 430 -13.33 0.60 18.88
C ALA A 430 -13.34 1.87 19.77
N ARG A 431 -13.00 1.73 21.07
CA ARG A 431 -12.90 2.86 22.01
C ARG A 431 -11.70 3.76 21.71
N LEU A 432 -10.53 3.20 21.38
CA LEU A 432 -9.35 3.97 20.99
C LEU A 432 -9.67 4.89 19.80
N LEU A 433 -10.32 4.36 18.78
CA LEU A 433 -10.74 5.14 17.62
C LEU A 433 -11.80 6.20 17.98
N ALA A 434 -12.68 5.92 18.93
CA ALA A 434 -13.76 6.82 19.34
C ALA A 434 -13.32 7.91 20.31
N TYR A 435 -12.39 7.59 21.22
CA TYR A 435 -12.10 8.42 22.40
C TYR A 435 -10.62 8.72 22.61
N GLY A 436 -9.69 8.04 21.88
CA GLY A 436 -8.25 8.12 22.11
C GLY A 436 -7.77 7.23 23.26
N SER A 437 -6.51 7.39 23.64
CA SER A 437 -5.87 6.58 24.69
C SER A 437 -4.87 7.34 25.54
N ASP A 438 -4.46 6.73 26.67
CA ASP A 438 -3.34 7.18 27.51
C ASP A 438 -1.98 6.58 27.04
N GLY A 439 -1.99 5.83 25.94
CA GLY A 439 -0.84 5.09 25.42
C GLY A 439 -0.80 3.62 25.87
N THR A 440 -1.60 3.23 26.84
CA THR A 440 -1.74 1.85 27.34
C THR A 440 -3.17 1.37 27.14
N ASN A 441 -4.14 2.16 27.58
CA ASN A 441 -5.55 1.83 27.51
C ASN A 441 -6.34 2.93 26.80
N PRO A 442 -7.38 2.56 26.03
CA PRO A 442 -8.29 3.52 25.43
C PRO A 442 -9.14 4.17 26.53
N TYR A 443 -9.47 5.43 26.33
CA TYR A 443 -10.46 6.10 27.18
C TYR A 443 -11.86 5.51 26.96
N THR A 444 -12.71 5.63 27.95
CA THR A 444 -14.11 5.18 27.90
C THR A 444 -15.08 6.29 27.50
N SER A 445 -14.59 7.51 27.40
CA SER A 445 -15.33 8.70 26.95
C SER A 445 -14.34 9.72 26.39
N ARG A 446 -14.84 10.68 25.62
CA ARG A 446 -14.03 11.73 25.02
C ARG A 446 -13.36 12.59 26.10
N GLN A 447 -12.05 12.78 25.97
CA GLN A 447 -11.24 13.62 26.84
C GLN A 447 -11.06 15.03 26.22
N ALA A 448 -10.88 16.04 27.07
CA ALA A 448 -10.58 17.40 26.63
C ALA A 448 -9.13 17.54 26.12
N ASP A 449 -8.21 16.83 26.77
CA ASP A 449 -6.76 16.83 26.46
C ASP A 449 -6.23 15.39 26.55
N PRO A 450 -6.47 14.55 25.53
CA PRO A 450 -6.01 13.17 25.54
C PRO A 450 -4.52 13.10 25.24
N THR A 451 -3.80 12.16 25.85
CA THR A 451 -2.40 11.87 25.52
C THR A 451 -2.26 11.47 24.06
N TYR A 452 -3.12 10.58 23.58
CA TYR A 452 -3.27 10.23 22.17
C TYR A 452 -4.72 10.47 21.76
N PRO A 453 -4.93 11.35 20.76
CA PRO A 453 -6.28 11.76 20.38
C PRO A 453 -7.04 10.64 19.68
N ALA A 454 -8.37 10.74 19.72
CA ALA A 454 -9.26 9.93 18.90
C ALA A 454 -9.07 10.21 17.40
N LEU A 455 -9.58 9.31 16.57
CA LEU A 455 -9.67 9.55 15.13
C LEU A 455 -10.59 10.75 14.83
N ASN A 456 -10.15 11.66 13.97
CA ASN A 456 -10.88 12.84 13.55
C ASN A 456 -12.29 12.52 13.05
N GLY A 457 -13.26 13.38 13.40
CA GLY A 457 -14.69 13.09 13.23
C GLY A 457 -15.20 12.93 11.80
N ASN A 458 -14.45 13.44 10.82
CA ASN A 458 -14.76 13.34 9.39
C ASN A 458 -14.21 12.06 8.71
N LEU A 459 -13.26 11.36 9.35
CA LEU A 459 -12.60 10.21 8.78
C LEU A 459 -13.42 8.92 8.97
N LYS A 460 -13.36 8.03 8.00
CA LYS A 460 -14.03 6.72 8.00
C LYS A 460 -13.10 5.64 8.55
N ILE A 461 -13.70 4.57 9.03
CA ILE A 461 -13.02 3.42 9.59
C ILE A 461 -13.52 2.18 8.86
N TYR A 462 -12.69 1.60 7.99
CA TYR A 462 -12.94 0.29 7.41
C TYR A 462 -12.34 -0.76 8.36
N VAL A 463 -13.11 -1.77 8.70
CA VAL A 463 -12.69 -2.81 9.66
C VAL A 463 -12.85 -4.17 9.01
N GLU A 464 -11.72 -4.85 8.84
CA GLU A 464 -11.61 -6.18 8.26
C GLU A 464 -11.16 -7.19 9.32
N TYR A 465 -11.59 -8.44 9.23
CA TYR A 465 -11.11 -9.52 10.08
C TYR A 465 -9.93 -10.23 9.44
N SER A 466 -8.74 -10.08 10.00
CA SER A 466 -7.47 -10.63 9.54
C SER A 466 -7.10 -10.17 8.12
N ASN A 467 -6.47 -11.02 7.31
CA ASN A 467 -6.14 -10.78 5.91
C ASN A 467 -6.18 -12.10 5.14
N GLU A 468 -6.88 -12.13 4.01
CA GLU A 468 -6.87 -13.26 3.05
C GLU A 468 -6.93 -14.65 3.69
N LEU A 469 -7.87 -14.88 4.61
CA LEU A 469 -8.03 -16.16 5.32
C LEU A 469 -8.44 -17.35 4.39
N TRP A 470 -8.52 -17.08 3.11
CA TRP A 470 -8.69 -18.06 2.05
C TRP A 470 -7.35 -18.48 1.40
N ASN A 471 -6.26 -17.72 1.65
CA ASN A 471 -4.98 -17.88 0.94
C ASN A 471 -4.03 -18.81 1.72
N PRO A 472 -3.71 -20.01 1.18
CA PRO A 472 -2.83 -20.95 1.88
C PRO A 472 -1.35 -20.49 1.94
N LEU A 473 -1.00 -19.38 1.31
CA LEU A 473 0.31 -18.76 1.48
C LEU A 473 0.53 -18.30 2.93
N TYR A 474 -0.55 -17.88 3.59
CA TYR A 474 -0.51 -17.36 4.95
C TYR A 474 -0.86 -18.43 5.99
N PRO A 475 -0.08 -18.57 7.07
CA PRO A 475 -0.38 -19.57 8.12
C PRO A 475 -1.76 -19.36 8.73
N GLN A 476 -2.27 -18.16 8.77
CA GLN A 476 -3.58 -17.82 9.34
C GLN A 476 -4.76 -18.46 8.60
N GLN A 477 -4.61 -18.86 7.33
CA GLN A 477 -5.65 -19.66 6.65
C GLN A 477 -5.89 -20.99 7.35
N ALA A 478 -4.83 -21.78 7.58
CA ALA A 478 -4.91 -23.07 8.26
C ALA A 478 -5.33 -22.91 9.75
N GLU A 479 -4.88 -21.84 10.39
CA GLU A 479 -5.26 -21.50 11.76
C GLU A 479 -6.74 -21.15 11.88
N ASN A 480 -7.29 -20.38 10.94
CA ASN A 480 -8.73 -20.08 10.90
C ASN A 480 -9.57 -21.37 10.71
N GLU A 481 -9.11 -22.29 9.85
CA GLU A 481 -9.78 -23.57 9.66
C GLU A 481 -9.75 -24.40 10.95
N ALA A 482 -8.62 -24.48 11.63
CA ALA A 482 -8.50 -25.18 12.92
C ALA A 482 -9.43 -24.59 13.99
N LEU A 483 -9.53 -23.25 14.05
CA LEU A 483 -10.45 -22.57 14.97
C LEU A 483 -11.92 -22.85 14.62
N ALA A 484 -12.29 -22.91 13.35
CA ALA A 484 -13.64 -23.24 12.91
C ALA A 484 -14.02 -24.69 13.29
N VAL A 485 -13.09 -25.63 13.09
CA VAL A 485 -13.27 -27.04 13.48
C VAL A 485 -13.47 -27.15 14.99
N ALA A 486 -12.59 -26.54 15.78
CA ALA A 486 -12.69 -26.55 17.24
C ALA A 486 -14.02 -25.97 17.75
N GLU A 487 -14.51 -24.90 17.10
CA GLU A 487 -15.79 -24.27 17.44
C GLU A 487 -16.98 -25.18 17.15
N VAL A 488 -16.98 -25.88 16.02
CA VAL A 488 -18.04 -26.85 15.68
C VAL A 488 -17.99 -28.09 16.57
N GLU A 489 -16.80 -28.63 16.84
CA GLU A 489 -16.61 -29.80 17.71
C GLU A 489 -17.01 -29.54 19.18
N ALA A 490 -16.87 -28.29 19.64
CA ALA A 490 -17.36 -27.87 20.96
C ALA A 490 -18.89 -27.94 21.08
N GLY A 491 -19.59 -27.97 19.95
CA GLY A 491 -21.05 -28.11 19.87
C GLY A 491 -21.79 -26.78 19.95
N GLY A 492 -22.93 -26.72 19.25
CA GLY A 492 -23.81 -25.56 19.24
C GLY A 492 -23.30 -24.37 18.39
N SER A 493 -22.28 -24.59 17.58
CA SER A 493 -21.78 -23.57 16.67
C SER A 493 -22.80 -23.24 15.56
N PRO A 494 -22.96 -21.94 15.20
CA PRO A 494 -23.76 -21.54 14.05
C PRO A 494 -23.12 -21.96 12.71
N LEU A 495 -21.83 -22.29 12.67
CA LEU A 495 -21.10 -22.59 11.43
C LEU A 495 -21.60 -23.83 10.71
N ASN A 496 -22.20 -24.77 11.44
CA ASN A 496 -22.79 -25.99 10.89
C ASN A 496 -24.32 -26.07 11.08
N TYR A 497 -25.01 -24.95 11.16
CA TYR A 497 -26.46 -24.83 11.45
C TYR A 497 -27.36 -25.65 10.51
N ASP A 498 -26.90 -25.90 9.29
CA ASP A 498 -27.60 -26.61 8.23
C ASP A 498 -27.16 -28.10 8.09
N GLY A 499 -26.25 -28.57 8.95
CA GLY A 499 -25.65 -29.89 8.89
C GLY A 499 -24.43 -29.99 7.96
N GLU A 500 -23.87 -28.89 7.52
CA GLU A 500 -22.63 -28.86 6.75
C GLU A 500 -21.48 -29.54 7.51
N THR A 501 -20.65 -30.29 6.79
CA THR A 501 -19.54 -31.09 7.35
C THR A 501 -18.17 -30.70 6.81
N SER A 502 -18.11 -29.82 5.83
CA SER A 502 -16.86 -29.34 5.21
C SER A 502 -16.14 -28.34 6.11
N HIS A 503 -14.92 -28.65 6.53
CA HIS A 503 -14.07 -27.77 7.31
C HIS A 503 -13.79 -26.44 6.58
N THR A 504 -13.58 -26.50 5.27
CA THR A 504 -13.36 -25.30 4.45
C THR A 504 -14.61 -24.40 4.43
N ILE A 505 -15.81 -24.95 4.35
CA ILE A 505 -17.04 -24.17 4.45
C ILE A 505 -17.20 -23.55 5.84
N TRP A 506 -16.91 -24.31 6.91
CA TRP A 506 -16.91 -23.75 8.27
C TRP A 506 -15.91 -22.61 8.41
N ALA A 507 -14.69 -22.78 7.88
CA ALA A 507 -13.66 -21.73 7.89
C ALA A 507 -14.12 -20.46 7.19
N GLN A 508 -14.73 -20.57 6.01
CA GLN A 508 -15.28 -19.42 5.27
C GLN A 508 -16.43 -18.73 6.01
N ARG A 509 -17.33 -19.51 6.60
CA ARG A 509 -18.42 -18.99 7.45
C ARG A 509 -17.88 -18.28 8.68
N ARG A 510 -16.82 -18.82 9.30
CA ARG A 510 -16.18 -18.22 10.47
C ARG A 510 -15.62 -16.83 10.16
N VAL A 511 -15.04 -16.61 8.97
CA VAL A 511 -14.53 -15.28 8.58
C VAL A 511 -15.63 -14.24 8.66
N VAL A 512 -16.76 -14.49 8.02
CA VAL A 512 -17.86 -13.52 8.02
C VAL A 512 -18.59 -13.44 9.35
N ASP A 513 -18.66 -14.53 10.12
CA ASP A 513 -19.23 -14.50 11.47
C ASP A 513 -18.40 -13.65 12.43
N ARG A 514 -17.08 -13.77 12.37
CA ARG A 514 -16.18 -12.90 13.14
C ARG A 514 -16.29 -11.44 12.70
N THR A 515 -16.40 -11.18 11.39
CA THR A 515 -16.64 -9.81 10.88
C THR A 515 -17.96 -9.24 11.40
N ARG A 516 -19.04 -10.05 11.41
CA ARG A 516 -20.31 -9.69 12.03
C ARG A 516 -20.15 -9.39 13.53
N ARG A 517 -19.41 -10.25 14.27
CA ARG A 517 -19.16 -10.02 15.70
C ARG A 517 -18.40 -8.73 15.95
N ILE A 518 -17.38 -8.44 15.15
CA ILE A 518 -16.63 -7.16 15.16
C ILE A 518 -17.59 -6.00 14.93
N SER A 519 -18.48 -6.11 13.94
CA SER A 519 -19.51 -5.09 13.68
C SER A 519 -20.39 -4.82 14.91
N ASP A 520 -20.83 -5.87 15.59
CA ASP A 520 -21.66 -5.72 16.81
C ASP A 520 -20.89 -5.03 17.95
N LEU A 521 -19.61 -5.38 18.15
CA LEU A 521 -18.77 -4.78 19.18
C LEU A 521 -18.47 -3.31 18.90
N PHE A 522 -18.19 -2.95 17.64
CA PHE A 522 -18.07 -1.55 17.24
C PHE A 522 -19.39 -0.79 17.42
N ARG A 523 -20.52 -1.40 17.06
CA ARG A 523 -21.84 -0.82 17.23
C ARG A 523 -22.16 -0.52 18.70
N ALA A 524 -21.72 -1.37 19.62
CA ALA A 524 -21.87 -1.14 21.06
C ALA A 524 -21.12 0.13 21.55
N VAL A 525 -20.04 0.52 20.88
CA VAL A 525 -19.27 1.73 21.20
C VAL A 525 -19.74 2.95 20.42
N TRP A 526 -20.04 2.80 19.12
CA TRP A 526 -20.32 3.90 18.19
C TRP A 526 -21.82 4.20 18.03
N GLY A 527 -22.70 3.29 18.50
CA GLY A 527 -24.15 3.35 18.28
C GLY A 527 -24.54 3.10 16.83
N ASP A 528 -25.84 2.89 16.58
CA ASP A 528 -26.36 2.66 15.22
C ASP A 528 -26.07 3.85 14.27
N SER A 529 -26.07 5.07 14.76
CA SER A 529 -25.80 6.26 13.95
C SER A 529 -24.35 6.36 13.47
N GLY A 530 -23.41 5.77 14.19
CA GLY A 530 -22.00 5.71 13.82
C GLY A 530 -21.69 4.61 12.81
N MET A 531 -22.49 3.54 12.81
CA MET A 531 -22.29 2.41 11.91
C MET A 531 -22.71 2.72 10.48
N MET A 532 -22.05 2.12 9.52
CA MET A 532 -22.21 2.27 8.06
C MET A 532 -21.90 3.69 7.55
N SER A 533 -22.12 4.72 8.35
CA SER A 533 -21.76 6.10 8.00
C SER A 533 -20.27 6.38 8.25
N ARG A 534 -19.76 5.99 9.40
CA ARG A 534 -18.39 6.23 9.83
C ARG A 534 -17.60 4.94 10.05
N VAL A 535 -18.14 3.99 10.79
CA VAL A 535 -17.58 2.64 10.94
C VAL A 535 -18.15 1.75 9.85
N ARG A 536 -17.30 1.18 9.04
CA ARG A 536 -17.58 0.44 7.82
C ARG A 536 -16.98 -0.96 7.90
N PRO A 537 -17.64 -1.94 8.52
CA PRO A 537 -17.16 -3.31 8.51
C PRO A 537 -17.16 -3.86 7.09
N VAL A 538 -16.07 -4.52 6.70
CA VAL A 538 -15.87 -5.06 5.36
C VAL A 538 -15.59 -6.56 5.43
N PHE A 539 -16.15 -7.29 4.49
CA PHE A 539 -15.92 -8.72 4.30
C PHE A 539 -15.19 -8.93 2.98
N GLU A 540 -13.91 -9.30 3.08
CA GLU A 540 -13.08 -9.55 1.92
C GLU A 540 -13.03 -11.04 1.61
N TRP A 541 -13.07 -11.38 0.32
CA TRP A 541 -13.12 -12.75 -0.20
C TRP A 541 -12.05 -13.00 -1.25
N GLN A 542 -11.99 -14.23 -1.75
CA GLN A 542 -10.93 -14.65 -2.64
C GLN A 542 -11.06 -14.03 -4.03
N TYR A 543 -9.98 -13.42 -4.50
CA TYR A 543 -9.79 -12.97 -5.87
C TYR A 543 -10.22 -14.03 -6.89
N ALA A 544 -10.98 -13.62 -7.89
CA ALA A 544 -11.51 -14.47 -8.97
C ALA A 544 -12.34 -15.68 -8.50
N ASN A 545 -12.80 -15.71 -7.24
CA ASN A 545 -13.53 -16.84 -6.67
C ASN A 545 -14.76 -16.45 -5.83
N ALA A 546 -15.34 -15.29 -6.10
CA ALA A 546 -16.50 -14.75 -5.36
C ALA A 546 -17.67 -15.73 -5.30
N ASN A 547 -17.93 -16.48 -6.38
CA ASN A 547 -19.00 -17.47 -6.45
C ASN A 547 -18.88 -18.63 -5.42
N ASN A 548 -17.70 -18.85 -4.86
CA ASN A 548 -17.48 -19.84 -3.82
C ASN A 548 -17.27 -19.18 -2.45
N THR A 549 -16.52 -18.10 -2.36
CA THR A 549 -16.12 -17.51 -1.08
C THR A 549 -17.11 -16.43 -0.60
N ALA A 550 -17.46 -15.45 -1.44
CA ALA A 550 -18.51 -14.49 -1.11
C ALA A 550 -19.86 -15.18 -0.92
N ALA A 551 -20.19 -16.12 -1.83
CA ALA A 551 -21.44 -16.90 -1.78
C ALA A 551 -21.62 -17.58 -0.44
N VAL A 552 -20.62 -18.32 0.04
CA VAL A 552 -20.68 -19.04 1.31
C VAL A 552 -20.91 -18.10 2.48
N GLY A 553 -20.13 -17.03 2.57
CA GLY A 553 -20.22 -16.08 3.69
C GLY A 553 -21.53 -15.31 3.72
N LEU A 554 -21.90 -14.69 2.58
CA LEU A 554 -23.09 -13.85 2.50
C LEU A 554 -24.39 -14.66 2.64
N THR A 555 -24.45 -15.87 2.03
CA THR A 555 -25.60 -16.77 2.20
C THR A 555 -25.75 -17.24 3.64
N TYR A 556 -24.62 -17.54 4.31
CA TYR A 556 -24.62 -17.89 5.72
C TYR A 556 -25.22 -16.76 6.60
N LEU A 557 -24.79 -15.52 6.40
CA LEU A 557 -25.35 -14.38 7.15
C LEU A 557 -26.86 -14.24 6.94
N GLU A 558 -27.33 -14.34 5.70
CA GLU A 558 -28.76 -14.23 5.39
C GLU A 558 -29.56 -15.39 5.95
N ASN A 559 -29.10 -16.63 5.83
CA ASN A 559 -29.82 -17.80 6.29
C ASN A 559 -29.85 -17.87 7.81
N TYR A 560 -28.73 -17.69 8.47
CA TYR A 560 -28.65 -17.83 9.92
C TYR A 560 -29.11 -16.54 10.64
N TYR A 561 -28.50 -15.40 10.35
CA TYR A 561 -28.80 -14.12 11.03
C TYR A 561 -29.97 -13.36 10.42
N GLY A 562 -30.34 -13.68 9.20
CA GLY A 562 -31.52 -13.15 8.52
C GLY A 562 -32.71 -14.07 8.56
N ASN A 563 -32.61 -15.30 9.11
CA ASN A 563 -33.64 -16.35 9.10
C ASN A 563 -34.21 -16.61 7.69
N ALA A 564 -33.36 -16.45 6.66
CA ALA A 564 -33.81 -16.46 5.28
C ALA A 564 -34.19 -17.86 4.75
N ASP A 565 -33.68 -18.93 5.39
CA ASP A 565 -34.04 -20.31 5.12
C ASP A 565 -35.39 -20.71 5.72
N GLY A 566 -36.11 -19.77 6.35
CA GLY A 566 -37.41 -19.99 6.97
C GLY A 566 -37.37 -20.62 8.38
N LYS A 567 -36.18 -20.78 8.95
CA LYS A 567 -36.01 -21.27 10.33
C LYS A 567 -35.67 -20.12 11.27
N PRO A 568 -36.15 -20.15 12.54
CA PRO A 568 -35.89 -19.09 13.50
C PRO A 568 -34.55 -19.32 14.24
N HIS A 569 -33.44 -19.12 13.55
CA HIS A 569 -32.10 -19.26 14.13
C HIS A 569 -31.79 -18.17 15.16
N VAL A 570 -32.26 -16.95 14.90
CA VAL A 570 -32.11 -15.79 15.78
C VAL A 570 -33.43 -15.10 16.05
N SER A 571 -33.57 -14.52 17.23
CA SER A 571 -34.80 -13.80 17.65
C SER A 571 -35.04 -12.50 16.88
N THR A 572 -33.98 -11.85 16.42
CA THR A 572 -34.05 -10.59 15.67
C THR A 572 -33.27 -10.76 14.37
N ALA A 573 -34.00 -11.02 13.30
CA ALA A 573 -33.43 -11.20 11.98
C ALA A 573 -32.88 -9.88 11.42
N ARG A 574 -31.68 -9.94 10.84
CA ARG A 574 -31.03 -8.81 10.18
C ARG A 574 -30.41 -9.27 8.85
N SER A 575 -30.48 -8.41 7.82
CA SER A 575 -29.82 -8.64 6.54
C SER A 575 -28.31 -8.46 6.64
N ALA A 576 -27.56 -8.98 5.65
CA ALA A 576 -26.10 -8.89 5.63
C ALA A 576 -25.61 -7.42 5.71
N ASN A 577 -26.26 -6.49 5.02
CA ASN A 577 -25.91 -5.07 5.05
C ASN A 577 -26.26 -4.31 6.35
N TYR A 578 -26.83 -4.99 7.33
CA TYR A 578 -26.90 -4.45 8.70
C TYR A 578 -25.53 -4.62 9.39
N TYR A 579 -24.82 -5.69 9.11
CA TYR A 579 -23.53 -6.02 9.73
C TYR A 579 -22.35 -5.53 8.90
N LEU A 580 -22.45 -5.57 7.57
CA LEU A 580 -21.40 -5.26 6.61
C LEU A 580 -21.75 -3.98 5.84
N TRP A 581 -20.75 -3.13 5.65
CA TRP A 581 -20.86 -1.97 4.78
C TRP A 581 -20.42 -2.29 3.36
N GLY A 582 -19.37 -3.07 3.19
CA GLY A 582 -18.79 -3.41 1.91
C GLY A 582 -18.16 -4.79 1.91
N GLY A 583 -17.67 -5.17 0.76
CA GLY A 583 -16.92 -6.39 0.53
C GLY A 583 -16.41 -6.45 -0.91
N GLY A 584 -15.41 -7.27 -1.14
CA GLY A 584 -14.77 -7.38 -2.43
C GLY A 584 -13.57 -8.30 -2.42
N ALA A 585 -12.72 -8.17 -3.43
CA ALA A 585 -11.52 -8.96 -3.57
C ALA A 585 -10.32 -8.10 -4.02
N GLY A 586 -9.16 -8.72 -4.17
CA GLY A 586 -8.03 -8.10 -4.85
C GLY A 586 -8.38 -7.78 -6.32
N TRP A 587 -7.90 -6.64 -6.84
CA TRP A 587 -8.16 -6.23 -8.22
C TRP A 587 -6.89 -6.22 -9.08
N TYR A 588 -6.01 -7.17 -8.83
CA TYR A 588 -4.76 -7.34 -9.57
C TYR A 588 -4.97 -7.60 -11.05
N VAL A 589 -4.13 -6.97 -11.86
CA VAL A 589 -4.07 -7.11 -13.31
C VAL A 589 -2.64 -7.37 -13.74
N THR A 590 -2.44 -8.40 -14.54
CA THR A 590 -1.12 -8.74 -15.05
C THR A 590 -1.09 -8.78 -16.57
N SER A 591 0.10 -8.80 -17.16
CA SER A 591 0.29 -8.99 -18.61
C SER A 591 -0.20 -10.36 -19.07
N ASN A 592 -0.81 -10.43 -20.25
CA ASN A 592 -1.14 -11.71 -20.90
C ASN A 592 0.10 -12.51 -21.35
N ALA A 593 1.28 -11.90 -21.35
CA ALA A 593 2.56 -12.57 -21.63
C ALA A 593 3.64 -12.20 -20.60
N PRO A 594 3.44 -12.54 -19.30
CA PRO A 594 4.32 -12.09 -18.21
C PRO A 594 5.75 -12.67 -18.31
N THR A 595 5.96 -13.72 -19.09
CA THR A 595 7.24 -14.40 -19.30
C THR A 595 7.85 -14.14 -20.68
N ALA A 596 7.33 -13.14 -21.41
CA ALA A 596 7.91 -12.77 -22.71
C ALA A 596 9.37 -12.30 -22.55
N SER A 597 10.15 -12.39 -23.61
CA SER A 597 11.60 -12.19 -23.61
C SER A 597 12.05 -10.72 -23.64
N SER A 598 11.11 -9.77 -23.66
CA SER A 598 11.42 -8.33 -23.61
C SER A 598 10.33 -7.55 -22.86
N VAL A 599 10.70 -6.40 -22.30
CA VAL A 599 9.78 -5.46 -21.64
C VAL A 599 8.68 -5.03 -22.60
N ALA A 600 9.04 -4.69 -23.84
CA ALA A 600 8.07 -4.27 -24.85
C ALA A 600 7.06 -5.38 -25.15
N ALA A 601 7.49 -6.64 -25.25
CA ALA A 601 6.60 -7.77 -25.49
C ALA A 601 5.66 -8.04 -24.30
N ILE A 602 6.16 -7.90 -23.07
CA ILE A 602 5.36 -8.04 -21.86
C ILE A 602 4.23 -6.99 -21.87
N LEU A 603 4.56 -5.73 -22.10
CA LEU A 603 3.60 -4.63 -22.02
C LEU A 603 2.65 -4.55 -23.23
N ALA A 604 3.10 -4.97 -24.43
CA ALA A 604 2.29 -4.98 -25.64
C ALA A 604 1.29 -6.15 -25.71
N ALA A 605 1.43 -7.17 -24.88
CA ALA A 605 0.58 -8.37 -24.91
C ALA A 605 -0.86 -8.12 -24.44
N GLY A 606 -1.19 -6.92 -23.98
CA GLY A 606 -2.46 -6.62 -23.30
C GLY A 606 -2.48 -7.17 -21.88
N GLN A 607 -3.61 -7.04 -21.21
CA GLN A 607 -3.77 -7.34 -19.81
C GLN A 607 -4.89 -8.34 -19.55
N THR A 608 -4.79 -9.07 -18.43
CA THR A 608 -5.92 -9.79 -17.85
C THR A 608 -6.99 -8.77 -17.42
N ASN A 609 -8.26 -9.19 -17.43
CA ASN A 609 -9.29 -8.40 -16.78
C ASN A 609 -9.24 -8.66 -15.26
N PRO A 610 -9.45 -7.65 -14.42
CA PRO A 610 -9.70 -7.87 -13.01
C PRO A 610 -11.00 -8.67 -12.83
N SER A 611 -11.09 -9.41 -11.74
CA SER A 611 -12.31 -10.18 -11.41
C SER A 611 -13.43 -9.32 -10.81
N THR A 612 -13.26 -8.03 -10.78
CA THR A 612 -14.12 -7.01 -10.17
C THR A 612 -15.60 -7.11 -10.59
N GLU A 613 -15.90 -7.55 -11.84
CA GLU A 613 -17.29 -7.78 -12.26
C GLU A 613 -18.03 -8.74 -11.32
N GLY A 614 -17.43 -9.92 -11.05
CA GLY A 614 -17.99 -10.89 -10.12
C GLY A 614 -18.10 -10.37 -8.70
N ASP A 615 -17.13 -9.60 -8.25
CA ASP A 615 -17.11 -8.99 -6.92
C ASP A 615 -18.23 -7.94 -6.78
N THR A 616 -18.39 -7.07 -7.78
CA THR A 616 -19.45 -6.07 -7.84
C THR A 616 -20.84 -6.72 -7.78
N ILE A 617 -21.03 -7.79 -8.55
CA ILE A 617 -22.31 -8.52 -8.60
C ILE A 617 -22.68 -9.05 -7.22
N TRP A 618 -21.74 -9.67 -6.52
CA TRP A 618 -21.98 -10.18 -5.17
C TRP A 618 -22.22 -9.06 -4.18
N ALA A 619 -21.45 -7.99 -4.21
CA ALA A 619 -21.63 -6.83 -3.36
C ALA A 619 -23.04 -6.21 -3.57
N GLU A 620 -23.40 -5.88 -4.80
CA GLU A 620 -24.69 -5.27 -5.14
C GLU A 620 -25.87 -6.18 -4.77
N ALA A 621 -25.75 -7.49 -4.99
CA ALA A 621 -26.82 -8.45 -4.64
C ALA A 621 -27.19 -8.39 -3.16
N PHE A 622 -26.25 -8.05 -2.27
CA PHE A 622 -26.47 -7.95 -0.83
C PHE A 622 -26.55 -6.51 -0.31
N GLY A 623 -26.49 -5.51 -1.20
CA GLY A 623 -26.55 -4.10 -0.87
C GLY A 623 -25.30 -3.63 -0.14
N LEU A 624 -24.15 -4.15 -0.54
CA LEU A 624 -22.83 -3.78 -0.05
C LEU A 624 -22.12 -2.90 -1.08
N HIS A 625 -21.16 -2.14 -0.63
CA HIS A 625 -20.24 -1.42 -1.50
C HIS A 625 -19.11 -2.36 -1.96
N GLU A 626 -18.85 -2.41 -3.26
CA GLU A 626 -17.70 -3.14 -3.77
C GLU A 626 -16.39 -2.43 -3.37
N MET A 627 -15.41 -3.22 -2.92
CA MET A 627 -14.13 -2.75 -2.44
C MET A 627 -12.99 -3.64 -2.94
N GLY A 628 -12.09 -3.06 -3.74
CA GLY A 628 -10.82 -3.70 -4.06
C GLY A 628 -9.83 -3.44 -2.91
N TYR A 629 -9.61 -4.42 -2.03
CA TYR A 629 -8.80 -4.21 -0.82
C TYR A 629 -7.31 -4.03 -1.12
N GLU A 630 -6.84 -4.55 -2.26
CA GLU A 630 -5.50 -4.36 -2.79
C GLU A 630 -5.46 -4.72 -4.28
N GLY A 631 -4.52 -4.16 -5.03
CA GLY A 631 -4.40 -4.44 -6.45
C GLY A 631 -3.64 -3.37 -7.21
N GLY A 632 -3.79 -3.39 -8.52
CA GLY A 632 -3.09 -2.58 -9.50
C GLY A 632 -2.45 -3.45 -10.57
N PHE A 633 -1.76 -2.83 -11.51
CA PHE A 633 -0.97 -3.56 -12.50
C PHE A 633 0.31 -4.11 -11.88
N GLU A 634 0.57 -5.40 -12.10
CA GLU A 634 1.79 -6.08 -11.66
C GLU A 634 2.24 -7.13 -12.66
N VAL A 635 3.53 -7.41 -12.71
CA VAL A 635 4.10 -8.55 -13.44
C VAL A 635 5.16 -9.20 -12.57
N GLY A 636 4.89 -10.43 -12.11
CA GLY A 636 5.84 -11.27 -11.38
C GLY A 636 5.66 -11.30 -9.85
N GLY A 637 4.71 -10.57 -9.30
CA GLY A 637 4.35 -10.67 -7.88
C GLY A 637 5.48 -10.28 -6.92
N ASP A 638 5.59 -11.02 -5.83
CA ASP A 638 6.61 -10.79 -4.78
C ASP A 638 8.04 -11.11 -5.21
N THR A 639 8.19 -11.95 -6.24
CA THR A 639 9.50 -12.42 -6.71
C THR A 639 9.65 -12.23 -8.23
N PRO A 640 9.51 -10.99 -8.73
CA PRO A 640 9.62 -10.74 -10.15
C PRO A 640 11.05 -11.01 -10.64
N SER A 641 11.16 -11.58 -11.84
CA SER A 641 12.45 -11.58 -12.56
C SER A 641 12.89 -10.14 -12.88
N ALA A 642 14.16 -9.92 -13.24
CA ALA A 642 14.65 -8.58 -13.62
C ALA A 642 13.81 -7.97 -14.74
N LEU A 643 13.48 -8.78 -15.74
CA LEU A 643 12.70 -8.31 -16.87
C LEU A 643 11.28 -7.90 -16.47
N GLN A 644 10.65 -8.66 -15.58
CA GLN A 644 9.34 -8.33 -15.03
C GLN A 644 9.40 -7.07 -14.16
N LEU A 645 10.43 -6.93 -13.33
CA LEU A 645 10.63 -5.73 -12.53
C LEU A 645 10.83 -4.49 -13.41
N LEU A 646 11.63 -4.61 -14.47
CA LEU A 646 11.78 -3.56 -15.47
C LEU A 646 10.46 -3.23 -16.17
N ALA A 647 9.62 -4.24 -16.47
CA ALA A 647 8.30 -4.00 -17.08
C ALA A 647 7.39 -3.18 -16.15
N ASN A 648 7.40 -3.47 -14.84
CA ASN A 648 6.61 -2.71 -13.85
C ASN A 648 7.07 -1.25 -13.71
N ARG A 649 8.30 -0.95 -14.08
CA ARG A 649 8.94 0.38 -13.95
C ARG A 649 9.10 1.09 -15.28
N ALA A 650 8.84 0.42 -16.39
CA ALA A 650 8.94 1.00 -17.71
C ALA A 650 7.92 2.12 -17.90
N ALA A 651 8.23 3.10 -18.73
CA ALA A 651 7.33 4.19 -19.06
C ALA A 651 5.92 3.71 -19.48
N ALA A 652 5.84 2.64 -20.27
CA ALA A 652 4.57 2.07 -20.70
C ALA A 652 3.79 1.36 -19.57
N ALA A 653 4.37 1.15 -18.39
CA ALA A 653 3.63 0.70 -17.21
C ALA A 653 2.61 1.74 -16.73
N GLU A 654 2.78 3.02 -17.09
CA GLU A 654 1.77 4.05 -16.84
C GLU A 654 0.45 3.76 -17.58
N ASP A 655 0.53 3.38 -18.86
CA ASP A 655 -0.67 2.99 -19.61
C ASP A 655 -1.28 1.71 -19.05
N ALA A 656 -0.44 0.77 -18.63
CA ALA A 656 -0.88 -0.48 -18.03
C ALA A 656 -1.64 -0.23 -16.72
N GLU A 657 -1.12 0.58 -15.81
CA GLU A 657 -1.78 0.96 -14.56
C GLU A 657 -3.06 1.77 -14.83
N THR A 658 -3.02 2.71 -15.79
CA THR A 658 -4.21 3.49 -16.20
C THR A 658 -5.33 2.56 -16.67
N ASN A 659 -5.00 1.58 -17.53
CA ASN A 659 -5.99 0.63 -18.04
C ASN A 659 -6.56 -0.26 -16.93
N ALA A 660 -5.73 -0.68 -15.98
CA ALA A 660 -6.16 -1.45 -14.81
C ALA A 660 -7.20 -0.68 -13.98
N ILE A 661 -6.91 0.58 -13.65
CA ILE A 661 -7.80 1.46 -12.89
C ILE A 661 -9.11 1.73 -13.67
N ASP A 662 -9.00 2.07 -14.94
CA ASP A 662 -10.17 2.35 -15.79
C ASP A 662 -11.07 1.10 -15.87
N ARG A 663 -10.47 -0.09 -16.04
CA ARG A 663 -11.23 -1.35 -16.13
C ARG A 663 -11.87 -1.72 -14.79
N PHE A 664 -11.20 -1.50 -13.67
CA PHE A 664 -11.79 -1.66 -12.34
C PHE A 664 -13.12 -0.88 -12.22
N PHE A 665 -13.11 0.38 -12.58
CA PHE A 665 -14.33 1.21 -12.52
C PHE A 665 -15.39 0.83 -13.57
N GLN A 666 -15.00 0.43 -14.78
CA GLN A 666 -15.94 -0.07 -15.79
C GLN A 666 -16.69 -1.31 -15.32
N LEU A 667 -16.05 -2.16 -14.54
CA LEU A 667 -16.63 -3.36 -13.95
C LEU A 667 -17.39 -3.10 -12.64
N GLY A 668 -17.65 -1.84 -12.30
CA GLY A 668 -18.47 -1.43 -11.16
C GLY A 668 -17.70 -1.30 -9.86
N GLY A 669 -16.37 -1.41 -9.88
CA GLY A 669 -15.52 -1.22 -8.71
C GLY A 669 -15.74 0.14 -8.06
N GLY A 670 -15.81 0.16 -6.74
CA GLY A 670 -16.12 1.36 -5.96
C GLY A 670 -14.90 2.02 -5.34
N TYR A 671 -14.06 1.23 -4.69
CA TYR A 671 -12.96 1.70 -3.84
C TYR A 671 -11.68 0.90 -4.11
N PRO A 672 -10.82 1.32 -5.08
CA PRO A 672 -9.57 0.64 -5.35
C PRO A 672 -8.50 1.04 -4.33
N PHE A 673 -8.10 0.13 -3.45
CA PHE A 673 -6.86 0.26 -2.71
C PHE A 673 -5.73 -0.31 -3.54
N VAL A 674 -4.66 0.46 -3.73
CA VAL A 674 -3.51 0.06 -4.54
C VAL A 674 -2.47 -0.61 -3.62
N PHE A 675 -1.98 -1.74 -4.00
CA PHE A 675 -0.89 -2.44 -3.33
C PHE A 675 0.39 -2.28 -4.15
N ASN A 676 1.48 -1.77 -3.55
CA ASN A 676 1.62 -1.11 -2.27
C ASN A 676 2.30 0.26 -2.44
N ALA A 677 2.38 1.05 -1.37
CA ALA A 677 2.90 2.42 -1.43
C ALA A 677 4.34 2.49 -1.94
N ALA A 678 5.24 1.64 -1.43
CA ALA A 678 6.64 1.60 -1.82
C ALA A 678 7.20 0.17 -1.72
N GLY A 679 8.18 -0.16 -2.53
CA GLY A 679 8.86 -1.45 -2.49
C GLY A 679 9.59 -1.79 -3.77
N ASN A 680 10.40 -2.86 -3.70
CA ASN A 680 11.18 -3.40 -4.83
C ASN A 680 10.52 -4.57 -5.53
N THR A 681 9.33 -4.96 -5.13
CA THR A 681 8.55 -5.99 -5.79
C THR A 681 7.86 -5.43 -7.04
N ALA A 682 7.07 -6.25 -7.70
CA ALA A 682 6.25 -5.81 -8.84
C ALA A 682 5.21 -4.75 -8.46
N TYR A 683 4.87 -4.63 -7.19
CA TYR A 683 3.74 -3.84 -6.71
C TYR A 683 4.04 -2.36 -6.49
N GLY A 684 5.21 -2.00 -5.94
CA GLY A 684 5.52 -0.63 -5.50
C GLY A 684 5.14 0.46 -6.50
N ILE A 685 4.26 1.37 -6.08
CA ILE A 685 3.77 2.46 -6.92
C ILE A 685 4.67 3.70 -6.86
N ALA A 686 5.40 3.87 -5.78
CA ALA A 686 6.26 5.02 -5.57
C ALA A 686 7.59 4.61 -4.95
N SER A 687 8.58 5.49 -5.10
CA SER A 687 9.77 5.52 -4.28
C SER A 687 9.68 6.74 -3.36
N PRO A 688 9.31 6.58 -2.10
CA PRO A 688 9.03 7.70 -1.20
C PRO A 688 10.26 8.54 -0.87
N THR A 689 11.46 8.04 -1.16
CA THR A 689 12.70 8.67 -0.77
C THR A 689 13.14 9.83 -1.66
N ILE A 690 12.69 9.87 -2.92
CA ILE A 690 13.15 10.88 -3.86
C ILE A 690 12.00 11.71 -4.41
N ASN A 691 11.14 11.11 -5.20
CA ASN A 691 10.00 11.78 -5.83
C ASN A 691 8.96 10.72 -6.20
N GLU A 692 7.87 10.66 -5.47
CA GLU A 692 6.76 9.73 -5.67
C GLU A 692 6.09 9.90 -7.05
N GLN A 693 6.12 11.10 -7.60
CA GLN A 693 5.51 11.41 -8.91
C GLN A 693 6.38 10.97 -10.09
N SER A 694 7.60 10.53 -9.86
CA SER A 694 8.52 10.14 -10.93
C SER A 694 8.26 8.73 -11.47
N THR A 695 7.48 7.91 -10.76
CA THR A 695 7.18 6.55 -11.21
C THR A 695 6.02 6.53 -12.20
N PRO A 696 6.06 5.67 -13.23
CA PRO A 696 4.98 5.56 -14.20
C PRO A 696 3.64 5.16 -13.57
N LYS A 697 3.66 4.23 -12.62
CA LYS A 697 2.44 3.81 -11.90
C LYS A 697 1.84 4.96 -11.10
N MET A 698 2.67 5.73 -10.37
CA MET A 698 2.17 6.89 -9.64
C MET A 698 1.62 7.97 -10.58
N ALA A 699 2.25 8.18 -11.74
CA ALA A 699 1.72 9.09 -12.76
C ALA A 699 0.32 8.66 -13.24
N ALA A 700 0.09 7.36 -13.44
CA ALA A 700 -1.23 6.81 -13.79
C ALA A 700 -2.27 7.07 -12.69
N ILE A 701 -1.90 6.84 -11.43
CA ILE A 701 -2.77 7.09 -10.27
C ILE A 701 -3.15 8.57 -10.17
N LEU A 702 -2.18 9.48 -10.30
CA LEU A 702 -2.42 10.93 -10.27
C LEU A 702 -3.36 11.38 -11.39
N LYS A 703 -3.26 10.77 -12.58
CA LYS A 703 -4.21 11.00 -13.66
C LYS A 703 -5.62 10.50 -13.32
N ALA A 704 -5.71 9.29 -12.77
CA ALA A 704 -6.99 8.68 -12.40
C ALA A 704 -7.73 9.50 -11.32
N ILE A 705 -6.99 10.08 -10.34
CA ILE A 705 -7.56 10.95 -9.30
C ILE A 705 -8.27 12.16 -9.91
N SER A 706 -7.76 12.73 -10.99
CA SER A 706 -8.31 13.90 -11.67
C SER A 706 -9.28 13.57 -12.82
N ALA A 707 -9.34 12.31 -13.23
CA ALA A 707 -10.14 11.89 -14.37
C ALA A 707 -11.62 11.66 -13.98
N THR A 708 -12.51 11.81 -14.97
CA THR A 708 -13.88 11.31 -14.82
C THR A 708 -13.85 9.78 -14.86
N ARG A 709 -14.53 9.13 -13.92
CA ARG A 709 -14.63 7.67 -13.89
C ARG A 709 -15.28 7.16 -15.19
N PRO A 710 -14.77 6.06 -15.77
CA PRO A 710 -15.38 5.42 -16.92
C PRO A 710 -16.82 5.00 -16.62
N VAL A 711 -17.63 4.95 -17.67
CA VAL A 711 -19.01 4.44 -17.57
C VAL A 711 -18.95 2.92 -17.40
N GLN A 712 -19.75 2.41 -16.48
CA GLN A 712 -19.91 0.97 -16.27
C GLN A 712 -20.57 0.32 -17.49
N ASP A 713 -20.05 -0.82 -17.93
CA ASP A 713 -20.43 -1.45 -19.20
C ASP A 713 -20.94 -2.90 -19.08
N PHE A 714 -21.09 -3.43 -17.85
CA PHE A 714 -21.45 -4.83 -17.62
C PHE A 714 -22.89 -5.07 -17.13
N ALA A 715 -23.49 -4.10 -16.43
CA ALA A 715 -24.81 -4.25 -15.85
C ALA A 715 -25.94 -4.13 -16.88
N PHE A 716 -27.04 -4.84 -16.65
CA PHE A 716 -28.16 -4.84 -17.58
C PHE A 716 -28.98 -3.53 -17.49
N PRO A 717 -29.13 -2.77 -18.57
CA PRO A 717 -29.88 -1.51 -18.52
C PRO A 717 -31.37 -1.74 -18.35
N ILE A 718 -32.01 -0.98 -17.45
CA ILE A 718 -33.46 -1.01 -17.21
C ILE A 718 -34.08 0.38 -17.46
N PRO A 719 -35.37 0.45 -17.85
CA PRO A 719 -36.43 -0.58 -17.87
C PRO A 719 -36.26 -1.62 -18.98
N ALA A 720 -36.47 -2.90 -18.65
CA ALA A 720 -36.37 -4.02 -19.61
C ALA A 720 -36.91 -5.32 -19.01
N THR A 721 -37.03 -6.34 -19.86
CA THR A 721 -37.13 -7.74 -19.42
C THR A 721 -35.75 -8.36 -19.39
N VAL A 722 -35.28 -8.70 -18.23
CA VAL A 722 -33.92 -9.25 -17.98
C VAL A 722 -33.99 -10.77 -18.00
N PRO A 723 -33.32 -11.44 -18.95
CA PRO A 723 -33.38 -12.90 -19.06
C PRO A 723 -32.60 -13.57 -17.95
N LEU A 724 -32.95 -14.84 -17.68
CA LEU A 724 -32.21 -15.65 -16.67
C LEU A 724 -30.73 -15.83 -17.02
N SER A 725 -30.37 -15.83 -18.29
CA SER A 725 -28.97 -15.88 -18.74
C SER A 725 -28.11 -14.72 -18.22
N PHE A 726 -28.75 -13.67 -17.73
CA PHE A 726 -28.14 -12.53 -17.05
C PHE A 726 -28.22 -12.64 -15.52
N ASP A 727 -28.73 -13.77 -15.01
CA ASP A 727 -28.60 -14.12 -13.61
C ASP A 727 -27.09 -14.37 -13.32
N MET A 728 -26.62 -13.71 -12.35
CA MET A 728 -25.19 -13.69 -12.03
C MET A 728 -24.77 -14.91 -11.21
N GLY A 729 -25.55 -15.99 -11.27
CA GLY A 729 -25.18 -17.30 -10.71
C GLY A 729 -25.17 -17.38 -9.19
N VAL A 730 -25.85 -16.48 -8.52
CA VAL A 730 -25.94 -16.43 -7.07
C VAL A 730 -26.97 -17.45 -6.59
N HIS A 731 -26.55 -18.68 -6.60
CA HIS A 731 -27.37 -19.83 -6.15
C HIS A 731 -26.72 -20.58 -5.01
N PRO A 732 -27.36 -20.80 -3.87
CA PRO A 732 -26.86 -21.72 -2.84
C PRO A 732 -26.65 -23.15 -3.35
N SER A 733 -27.41 -23.55 -4.39
CA SER A 733 -27.34 -24.90 -4.96
C SER A 733 -26.46 -25.03 -6.22
N GLY A 734 -25.80 -23.96 -6.66
CA GLY A 734 -24.89 -23.96 -7.83
C GLY A 734 -25.58 -24.27 -9.18
N LYS A 735 -26.88 -24.05 -9.32
CA LYS A 735 -27.63 -24.41 -10.52
C LYS A 735 -28.37 -23.24 -11.16
N THR A 736 -28.05 -22.97 -12.40
CA THR A 736 -28.68 -21.96 -13.30
C THR A 736 -30.00 -22.47 -13.91
N THR A 737 -30.85 -23.17 -13.17
CA THR A 737 -32.05 -23.81 -13.76
C THR A 737 -33.31 -22.96 -13.74
N GLY A 738 -33.27 -21.76 -13.15
CA GLY A 738 -34.46 -20.92 -13.00
C GLY A 738 -35.49 -21.49 -12.03
N THR A 739 -35.19 -22.57 -11.32
CA THR A 739 -36.06 -23.18 -10.31
C THR A 739 -35.39 -23.07 -8.95
N LEU A 740 -35.96 -22.26 -8.08
CA LEU A 740 -35.59 -22.12 -6.69
C LEU A 740 -36.28 -23.25 -5.89
N THR A 741 -35.52 -24.21 -5.42
CA THR A 741 -36.04 -25.46 -4.87
C THR A 741 -36.27 -25.44 -3.36
N HIS A 742 -35.54 -24.63 -2.63
CA HIS A 742 -35.62 -24.52 -1.18
C HIS A 742 -36.06 -23.12 -0.74
N ILE A 743 -36.62 -23.02 0.44
CA ILE A 743 -36.80 -21.70 1.08
C ILE A 743 -35.42 -21.07 1.30
N GLY A 744 -35.28 -19.80 0.95
CA GLY A 744 -34.04 -19.07 1.02
C GLY A 744 -33.22 -19.06 -0.29
N ASP A 745 -33.48 -19.99 -1.21
CA ASP A 745 -32.87 -19.94 -2.55
C ASP A 745 -33.21 -18.64 -3.26
N TYR A 746 -32.25 -18.09 -4.00
CA TYR A 746 -32.44 -16.81 -4.69
C TYR A 746 -31.72 -16.76 -6.04
N LEU A 747 -32.19 -15.84 -6.89
CA LEU A 747 -31.52 -15.34 -8.09
C LEU A 747 -31.21 -13.87 -7.90
N ALA A 748 -30.11 -13.39 -8.51
CA ALA A 748 -29.68 -12.02 -8.41
C ALA A 748 -29.30 -11.46 -9.78
N TRP A 749 -29.61 -10.19 -9.99
CA TRP A 749 -29.25 -9.42 -11.18
C TRP A 749 -28.64 -8.09 -10.74
N THR A 750 -27.57 -7.68 -11.42
CA THR A 750 -27.06 -6.33 -11.34
C THR A 750 -27.58 -5.55 -12.54
N VAL A 751 -28.33 -4.49 -12.26
CA VAL A 751 -28.97 -3.65 -13.29
C VAL A 751 -28.46 -2.23 -13.22
N SER A 752 -28.50 -1.51 -14.34
CA SER A 752 -28.13 -0.10 -14.41
C SER A 752 -29.34 0.78 -14.72
N VAL A 753 -29.49 1.87 -13.95
CA VAL A 753 -30.49 2.91 -14.14
C VAL A 753 -29.82 4.15 -14.71
N ALA A 754 -30.15 4.51 -15.95
CA ALA A 754 -29.63 5.72 -16.57
C ALA A 754 -30.30 7.00 -16.04
N THR A 755 -31.61 6.96 -15.82
CA THR A 755 -32.40 8.11 -15.35
C THR A 755 -33.19 7.72 -14.11
N PRO A 756 -33.04 8.43 -13.00
CA PRO A 756 -33.82 8.17 -11.77
C PRO A 756 -35.32 8.21 -12.04
N GLY A 757 -36.07 7.32 -11.43
CA GLY A 757 -37.52 7.25 -11.64
C GLY A 757 -38.23 6.27 -10.71
N THR A 758 -39.52 6.08 -10.94
CA THR A 758 -40.30 5.06 -10.27
C THR A 758 -40.35 3.82 -11.15
N PHE A 759 -39.91 2.70 -10.61
CA PHE A 759 -39.85 1.43 -11.35
C PHE A 759 -40.76 0.39 -10.71
N THR A 760 -41.30 -0.49 -11.51
CA THR A 760 -42.02 -1.69 -11.04
C THR A 760 -41.21 -2.92 -11.38
N VAL A 761 -40.88 -3.71 -10.36
CA VAL A 761 -40.12 -4.97 -10.46
C VAL A 761 -41.05 -6.15 -10.22
N THR A 762 -41.10 -7.07 -11.19
CA THR A 762 -41.89 -8.29 -11.16
C THR A 762 -41.08 -9.45 -11.76
N THR A 763 -41.66 -10.67 -11.73
CA THR A 763 -41.13 -11.86 -12.39
C THR A 763 -42.24 -12.56 -13.20
N ASN A 764 -41.86 -13.47 -14.07
CA ASN A 764 -42.78 -14.35 -14.76
C ASN A 764 -43.12 -15.63 -14.01
N ALA A 765 -42.84 -15.72 -12.72
CA ALA A 765 -43.21 -16.87 -11.93
C ALA A 765 -44.72 -17.11 -11.89
N ALA A 766 -45.17 -18.37 -11.98
CA ALA A 766 -46.60 -18.72 -11.93
C ALA A 766 -47.25 -18.32 -10.57
N THR A 767 -46.47 -18.28 -9.50
CA THR A 767 -46.90 -17.86 -8.16
C THR A 767 -45.93 -16.79 -7.60
N PRO A 768 -46.05 -15.56 -8.08
CA PRO A 768 -45.11 -14.51 -7.64
C PRO A 768 -45.12 -14.25 -6.13
N SER A 769 -46.24 -14.49 -5.43
CA SER A 769 -46.37 -14.35 -3.98
C SER A 769 -45.42 -15.27 -3.18
N ASN A 770 -44.89 -16.31 -3.81
CA ASN A 770 -43.89 -17.20 -3.24
C ASN A 770 -42.47 -16.60 -3.26
N LEU A 771 -42.34 -15.41 -3.81
CA LEU A 771 -41.06 -14.72 -3.97
C LEU A 771 -41.02 -13.43 -3.14
N THR A 772 -39.89 -13.18 -2.51
CA THR A 772 -39.57 -11.85 -1.93
C THR A 772 -38.64 -11.12 -2.89
N ILE A 773 -39.00 -9.88 -3.25
CA ILE A 773 -38.15 -8.96 -4.01
C ILE A 773 -37.28 -8.22 -3.00
N ILE A 774 -35.99 -8.19 -3.26
CA ILE A 774 -34.96 -7.55 -2.47
C ILE A 774 -34.25 -6.57 -3.38
N ILE A 775 -34.20 -5.28 -3.01
CA ILE A 775 -33.52 -4.22 -3.74
C ILE A 775 -32.38 -3.69 -2.87
N ASP A 776 -31.15 -3.69 -3.39
CA ASP A 776 -29.97 -3.21 -2.68
C ASP A 776 -29.86 -3.81 -1.26
N GLY A 777 -30.01 -5.14 -1.20
CA GLY A 777 -29.96 -5.91 0.05
C GLY A 777 -31.16 -5.76 0.98
N LYS A 778 -32.20 -4.96 0.63
CA LYS A 778 -33.37 -4.74 1.47
C LYS A 778 -34.60 -5.49 0.93
N PRO A 779 -35.22 -6.38 1.70
CA PRO A 779 -36.51 -6.96 1.34
C PRO A 779 -37.58 -5.87 1.25
N VAL A 780 -38.19 -5.68 0.10
CA VAL A 780 -39.13 -4.57 -0.16
C VAL A 780 -40.55 -5.01 -0.37
N ALA A 781 -40.79 -6.19 -0.98
CA ALA A 781 -42.14 -6.67 -1.24
C ALA A 781 -42.18 -8.18 -1.54
N LYS A 782 -43.39 -8.75 -1.54
CA LYS A 782 -43.67 -10.10 -2.06
C LYS A 782 -44.33 -9.99 -3.44
N GLY A 783 -43.80 -10.76 -4.38
CA GLY A 783 -44.35 -10.89 -5.74
C GLY A 783 -44.10 -9.75 -6.69
N SER A 784 -44.31 -8.51 -6.26
CA SER A 784 -44.12 -7.29 -7.03
C SER A 784 -43.74 -6.13 -6.14
N TRP A 785 -42.89 -5.24 -6.66
CA TRP A 785 -42.48 -4.02 -5.98
C TRP A 785 -42.60 -2.82 -6.92
N THR A 786 -43.04 -1.67 -6.41
CA THR A 786 -43.02 -0.39 -7.11
C THR A 786 -42.41 0.64 -6.21
N GLY A 787 -41.35 1.33 -6.67
CA GLY A 787 -40.64 2.32 -5.89
C GLY A 787 -39.61 3.07 -6.71
N ALA A 788 -38.93 4.03 -6.05
CA ALA A 788 -37.92 4.86 -6.69
C ALA A 788 -36.58 4.14 -6.74
N LEU A 789 -35.91 4.19 -7.92
CA LEU A 789 -34.50 3.88 -8.07
C LEU A 789 -33.72 5.13 -8.51
N THR A 790 -32.52 5.27 -7.99
CA THR A 790 -31.59 6.35 -8.36
C THR A 790 -30.86 6.02 -9.65
N ALA A 791 -30.12 6.97 -10.22
CA ALA A 791 -29.19 6.63 -11.30
C ALA A 791 -28.01 5.83 -10.72
N GLY A 792 -27.52 4.85 -11.49
CA GLY A 792 -26.38 3.99 -11.10
C GLY A 792 -26.73 2.51 -11.11
N LEU A 793 -25.90 1.72 -10.44
CA LEU A 793 -26.10 0.27 -10.26
C LEU A 793 -27.09 -0.02 -9.15
N HIS A 794 -27.85 -1.09 -9.33
CA HIS A 794 -28.74 -1.66 -8.33
C HIS A 794 -28.69 -3.18 -8.35
N GLY A 795 -28.59 -3.80 -7.17
CA GLY A 795 -28.74 -5.24 -6.99
C GLY A 795 -30.21 -5.62 -6.79
N ILE A 796 -30.76 -6.46 -7.67
CA ILE A 796 -32.10 -7.01 -7.52
C ILE A 796 -31.99 -8.50 -7.26
N ARG A 797 -32.47 -8.97 -6.07
CA ARG A 797 -32.58 -10.38 -5.73
C ARG A 797 -34.05 -10.79 -5.63
N VAL A 798 -34.29 -12.01 -6.05
CA VAL A 798 -35.59 -12.66 -5.88
C VAL A 798 -35.40 -13.94 -5.08
N ARG A 799 -35.95 -14.00 -3.87
CA ARG A 799 -35.76 -15.08 -2.91
C ARG A 799 -37.02 -15.93 -2.74
N ASN A 800 -36.88 -17.24 -2.76
CA ASN A 800 -37.99 -18.19 -2.61
C ASN A 800 -38.44 -18.32 -1.15
N LEU A 801 -39.76 -18.31 -0.97
CA LEU A 801 -40.45 -18.52 0.32
C LEU A 801 -41.20 -19.82 0.40
N SER A 802 -41.19 -20.65 -0.66
CA SER A 802 -42.02 -21.84 -0.78
C SER A 802 -41.22 -23.12 -0.70
N ALA A 803 -41.62 -24.06 0.17
CA ALA A 803 -41.03 -25.40 0.26
C ALA A 803 -41.31 -26.25 -1.01
N ALA A 804 -42.34 -25.88 -1.80
CA ALA A 804 -42.67 -26.58 -3.06
C ALA A 804 -41.79 -26.11 -4.24
N GLY A 805 -40.92 -25.13 -3.97
CA GLY A 805 -40.10 -24.46 -5.01
C GLY A 805 -40.89 -23.47 -5.86
N THR A 806 -40.17 -22.67 -6.60
CA THR A 806 -40.72 -21.64 -7.52
C THR A 806 -39.84 -21.54 -8.75
N ALA A 807 -40.45 -21.70 -9.94
CA ALA A 807 -39.74 -21.51 -11.21
C ALA A 807 -39.99 -20.10 -11.75
N LEU A 808 -38.92 -19.48 -12.30
CA LEU A 808 -39.01 -18.25 -13.08
C LEU A 808 -37.90 -18.28 -14.15
N SER A 809 -38.07 -17.49 -15.20
CA SER A 809 -37.07 -17.42 -16.28
C SER A 809 -36.65 -15.98 -16.64
N GLN A 810 -37.26 -14.99 -16.01
CA GLN A 810 -36.92 -13.59 -16.27
C GLN A 810 -37.37 -12.66 -15.14
N LEU A 811 -36.62 -11.59 -14.97
CA LEU A 811 -37.00 -10.40 -14.22
C LEU A 811 -37.62 -9.39 -15.16
N ILE A 812 -38.70 -8.76 -14.77
CA ILE A 812 -39.44 -7.75 -15.58
C ILE A 812 -39.38 -6.43 -14.81
N VAL A 813 -38.74 -5.43 -15.40
CA VAL A 813 -38.62 -4.10 -14.83
C VAL A 813 -39.23 -3.09 -15.79
N THR A 814 -40.27 -2.39 -15.34
CA THR A 814 -40.92 -1.32 -16.09
C THR A 814 -40.80 0.00 -15.33
N GLN A 815 -40.86 1.12 -16.07
CA GLN A 815 -40.85 2.48 -15.54
C GLN A 815 -42.23 3.10 -15.67
#